data_d952b0fd13ac17440142034a8542d041
#
_entry.id   d952b0fd13ac17440142034a8542d041
#
_cell.length_a   1.000
_cell.length_b   1.000
_cell.length_c   1.000
_cell.angle_alpha   90.00
_cell.angle_beta   90.00
_cell.angle_gamma   90.00
#
_symmetry.space_group_name_H-M   'P 1'
#
loop_
_entity.id
_entity.type
_entity.pdbx_description
1 polymer ?
#
loop_
_entity_poly.entity_id
_entity_poly.type
_entity_poly.pdbx_seq_one_letter_code
_entity_poly.pdbx_strand_id
1 'polypeptide(L)'
;MNSNFRNFIVWVFIGLLLVALFNLFQSDGVQVRGNEISFSELLSEVEGGRVQDVTIAGNKISGHFADGRNFQTYAPNDPGLVQTLHEKGVTITAKPSEEDVPSLFGVLISWFPMLLLIAVWIFFMRQMQSGGGRAMGFGKSKAKLLTERHGRVTFDDVAGVNEAKEDLQEIVEFLRDPQKFQKLGGRIPHGALLVGPPGTGKTLLARAIAGEANVPFFTISGSDFVEMFVGVGASRVRDMFDQAKKNAPCIIFIDEIDAVGRHRGAGLGGGNDEREQTLNQLLVEMDGFEANEGIILIAATNRPDVLDPALLRPGRFDRQVVVPRPDIIGREKILKVHVRKVPLAPDVDLRVIARGTPGFSGADLANLVNEAALLAARRSKRLVTQHEFEDAKDKVMMGAERRSMAMTEEEKTLTAYHEGGHALVALHQPASDPVHKATIIPRGRALGMVMRLPERDQLSHTRAKLKADVAVAMGGRVAEEVVFGYDKVTSGASSDIKMATQLARAMVTQFGMSDKLGPLAYGDNEEEVFLGHSIARQQQLSDETQSMVDEEIHRIVDEGFEGARKIISENLDDLHTIARGLLEYETLSGQEIKDLLNGKPPVRDFPADDTEKGGPQSAVPVAGRAKKPPAPDAGGMEPQPT
;
A
#
# COMPACT_ATOMS: atom_id res chain seq x y z
N MET A 1 -8.55 -23.36 -24.04
CA MET A 1 -8.93 -22.54 -25.22
C MET A 1 -9.45 -21.22 -24.70
N ASN A 2 -8.74 -20.11 -24.97
CA ASN A 2 -9.05 -18.79 -24.43
C ASN A 2 -10.47 -18.34 -24.80
N SER A 3 -11.21 -17.78 -23.85
CA SER A 3 -12.57 -17.27 -24.01
C SER A 3 -12.70 -16.31 -25.21
N ASN A 4 -11.68 -15.50 -25.45
CA ASN A 4 -11.62 -14.55 -26.57
C ASN A 4 -11.52 -15.24 -27.94
N PHE A 5 -10.85 -16.40 -28.04
CA PHE A 5 -10.73 -17.16 -29.27
C PHE A 5 -12.07 -17.88 -29.63
N ARG A 6 -12.80 -18.31 -28.62
CA ARG A 6 -14.16 -18.89 -28.81
C ARG A 6 -15.16 -17.84 -29.30
N ASN A 7 -15.09 -16.63 -28.74
CA ASN A 7 -15.94 -15.53 -29.19
C ASN A 7 -15.58 -15.06 -30.61
N PHE A 8 -14.31 -15.03 -30.97
CA PHE A 8 -13.84 -14.71 -32.31
C PHE A 8 -14.38 -15.75 -33.36
N ILE A 9 -14.33 -17.04 -33.06
CA ILE A 9 -14.87 -18.08 -33.91
C ILE A 9 -16.40 -17.90 -34.13
N VAL A 10 -17.14 -17.56 -33.08
CA VAL A 10 -18.58 -17.29 -33.17
C VAL A 10 -18.86 -16.08 -34.09
N TRP A 11 -18.09 -15.00 -33.99
CA TRP A 11 -18.26 -13.83 -34.86
C TRP A 11 -17.89 -14.13 -36.33
N VAL A 12 -16.85 -14.91 -36.56
CA VAL A 12 -16.48 -15.37 -37.92
C VAL A 12 -17.58 -16.25 -38.50
N PHE A 13 -18.16 -17.15 -37.70
CA PHE A 13 -19.26 -18.02 -38.15
C PHE A 13 -20.52 -17.22 -38.49
N ILE A 14 -20.89 -16.23 -37.68
CA ILE A 14 -22.01 -15.30 -37.95
C ILE A 14 -21.74 -14.49 -39.22
N GLY A 15 -20.55 -13.99 -39.43
CA GLY A 15 -20.16 -13.26 -40.63
C GLY A 15 -20.26 -14.13 -41.89
N LEU A 16 -19.78 -15.38 -41.87
CA LEU A 16 -19.89 -16.33 -42.96
C LEU A 16 -21.36 -16.71 -43.26
N LEU A 17 -22.18 -16.84 -42.22
CA LEU A 17 -23.59 -17.14 -42.33
C LEU A 17 -24.37 -15.98 -42.98
N LEU A 18 -24.04 -14.73 -42.62
CA LEU A 18 -24.62 -13.53 -43.25
C LEU A 18 -24.22 -13.41 -44.73
N VAL A 19 -22.96 -13.70 -45.07
CA VAL A 19 -22.49 -13.71 -46.47
C VAL A 19 -23.18 -14.84 -47.27
N ALA A 20 -23.34 -16.02 -46.69
CA ALA A 20 -24.07 -17.13 -47.31
C ALA A 20 -25.55 -16.78 -47.53
N LEU A 21 -26.20 -16.14 -46.53
CA LEU A 21 -27.58 -15.65 -46.65
C LEU A 21 -27.69 -14.56 -47.73
N PHE A 22 -26.80 -13.61 -47.78
CA PHE A 22 -26.77 -12.57 -48.81
C PHE A 22 -26.63 -13.15 -50.20
N ASN A 23 -25.75 -14.14 -50.43
CA ASN A 23 -25.61 -14.85 -51.69
C ASN A 23 -26.85 -15.66 -52.04
N LEU A 24 -27.57 -16.23 -51.06
CA LEU A 24 -28.79 -16.97 -51.29
C LEU A 24 -29.95 -16.07 -51.76
N PHE A 25 -30.01 -14.83 -51.25
CA PHE A 25 -31.00 -13.84 -51.69
C PHE A 25 -30.64 -13.17 -53.02
N GLN A 26 -29.41 -13.29 -53.51
CA GLN A 26 -28.93 -12.70 -54.75
C GLN A 26 -29.00 -13.68 -55.96
N SER A 27 -29.47 -14.93 -55.76
CA SER A 27 -29.70 -15.85 -56.87
C SER A 27 -31.01 -15.48 -57.56
N ASP A 28 -30.93 -14.49 -58.46
CA ASP A 28 -31.92 -14.26 -59.48
C ASP A 28 -32.07 -15.53 -60.31
N GLY A 29 -33.32 -16.04 -60.41
CA GLY A 29 -33.65 -17.15 -61.28
C GLY A 29 -33.17 -16.83 -62.70
N VAL A 30 -32.55 -17.83 -63.34
CA VAL A 30 -32.16 -17.77 -64.77
C VAL A 30 -33.46 -17.57 -65.60
N GLN A 31 -33.78 -16.30 -65.87
CA GLN A 31 -34.82 -15.98 -66.92
C GLN A 31 -34.16 -16.23 -68.24
N VAL A 32 -34.68 -17.27 -68.92
CA VAL A 32 -34.48 -17.46 -70.38
C VAL A 32 -35.10 -16.23 -71.03
N ARG A 33 -34.34 -15.29 -71.53
CA ARG A 33 -34.76 -14.09 -72.24
C ARG A 33 -35.32 -14.53 -73.61
N GLY A 34 -36.60 -14.83 -73.69
CA GLY A 34 -37.35 -14.72 -74.92
C GLY A 34 -37.54 -13.25 -75.27
N ASN A 35 -37.48 -12.88 -76.54
CA ASN A 35 -37.83 -11.52 -76.96
C ASN A 35 -39.26 -11.20 -76.53
N GLU A 36 -39.40 -10.19 -75.64
CA GLU A 36 -40.72 -9.71 -75.23
C GLU A 36 -41.29 -8.89 -76.38
N ILE A 37 -42.49 -9.31 -76.91
CA ILE A 37 -43.16 -8.61 -78.00
C ILE A 37 -44.51 -8.05 -77.51
N SER A 38 -44.99 -7.00 -78.15
CA SER A 38 -46.27 -6.41 -77.77
C SER A 38 -47.44 -7.37 -78.23
N PHE A 39 -48.56 -7.34 -77.46
CA PHE A 39 -49.71 -8.14 -77.77
C PHE A 39 -50.29 -7.86 -79.19
N SER A 40 -50.26 -6.60 -79.66
CA SER A 40 -50.62 -6.18 -80.98
C SER A 40 -49.71 -6.79 -82.09
N GLU A 41 -48.42 -6.90 -81.78
CA GLU A 41 -47.45 -7.49 -82.67
C GLU A 41 -47.69 -9.00 -82.77
N LEU A 42 -47.97 -9.69 -81.63
CA LEU A 42 -48.39 -11.07 -81.67
C LEU A 42 -49.61 -11.31 -82.63
N LEU A 43 -50.67 -10.48 -82.50
CA LEU A 43 -51.82 -10.59 -83.31
C LEU A 43 -51.52 -10.43 -84.83
N SER A 44 -50.66 -9.44 -85.17
CA SER A 44 -50.25 -9.27 -86.60
C SER A 44 -49.41 -10.43 -87.14
N GLU A 45 -48.55 -11.05 -86.28
CA GLU A 45 -47.78 -12.23 -86.65
C GLU A 45 -48.63 -13.51 -86.77
N VAL A 46 -49.69 -13.62 -85.96
CA VAL A 46 -50.71 -14.71 -86.07
C VAL A 46 -51.51 -14.52 -87.31
N GLU A 47 -51.98 -13.34 -87.67
CA GLU A 47 -52.69 -13.04 -88.90
C GLU A 47 -51.85 -13.36 -90.15
N GLY A 48 -50.54 -13.08 -90.06
CA GLY A 48 -49.56 -13.36 -91.09
C GLY A 48 -49.14 -14.84 -91.21
N GLY A 49 -49.68 -15.74 -90.37
CA GLY A 49 -49.35 -17.18 -90.35
C GLY A 49 -47.95 -17.55 -89.97
N ARG A 50 -47.26 -16.67 -89.22
CA ARG A 50 -45.82 -16.84 -88.82
C ARG A 50 -45.66 -17.39 -87.43
N VAL A 51 -46.70 -17.72 -86.67
CA VAL A 51 -46.64 -18.31 -85.34
C VAL A 51 -46.91 -19.79 -85.44
N GLN A 52 -46.05 -20.64 -84.90
CA GLN A 52 -46.13 -22.09 -84.97
C GLN A 52 -46.91 -22.67 -83.79
N ASP A 53 -46.57 -22.28 -82.57
CA ASP A 53 -47.24 -22.75 -81.36
C ASP A 53 -47.29 -21.66 -80.31
N VAL A 54 -48.25 -21.76 -79.40
CA VAL A 54 -48.47 -20.83 -78.29
C VAL A 54 -48.84 -21.60 -77.03
N THR A 55 -48.17 -21.29 -75.95
CA THR A 55 -48.46 -21.76 -74.59
C THR A 55 -49.08 -20.61 -73.77
N ILE A 56 -50.31 -20.82 -73.31
CA ILE A 56 -51.03 -19.83 -72.47
C ILE A 56 -51.00 -20.29 -71.02
N ALA A 57 -50.42 -19.47 -70.13
CA ALA A 57 -50.40 -19.68 -68.67
C ALA A 57 -50.97 -18.44 -67.96
N GLY A 58 -52.27 -18.46 -67.66
CA GLY A 58 -52.97 -17.25 -67.20
C GLY A 58 -52.93 -16.13 -68.25
N ASN A 59 -52.39 -14.96 -67.87
CA ASN A 59 -52.22 -13.80 -68.78
C ASN A 59 -50.89 -13.80 -69.55
N LYS A 60 -50.03 -14.75 -69.31
CA LYS A 60 -48.70 -14.86 -69.91
C LYS A 60 -48.80 -15.82 -71.10
N ILE A 61 -48.41 -15.34 -72.28
CA ILE A 61 -48.39 -16.11 -73.52
C ILE A 61 -46.91 -16.21 -73.96
N SER A 62 -46.48 -17.42 -74.20
CA SER A 62 -45.16 -17.71 -74.75
C SER A 62 -45.29 -18.66 -75.92
N GLY A 63 -44.46 -18.57 -76.91
CA GLY A 63 -44.56 -19.41 -78.09
C GLY A 63 -43.36 -19.32 -79.02
N HIS A 64 -43.43 -20.03 -80.14
CA HIS A 64 -42.41 -20.06 -81.18
C HIS A 64 -42.96 -19.54 -82.50
N PHE A 65 -42.17 -18.69 -83.15
CA PHE A 65 -42.40 -18.34 -84.54
C PHE A 65 -41.98 -19.49 -85.47
N ALA A 66 -42.50 -19.49 -86.72
CA ALA A 66 -42.16 -20.47 -87.72
C ALA A 66 -40.64 -20.46 -88.10
N ASP A 67 -39.89 -19.42 -87.72
CA ASP A 67 -38.46 -19.30 -87.91
C ASP A 67 -37.65 -19.80 -86.73
N GLY A 68 -38.29 -20.37 -85.66
CA GLY A 68 -37.66 -20.93 -84.46
C GLY A 68 -37.28 -19.92 -83.35
N ARG A 69 -37.66 -18.65 -83.49
CA ARG A 69 -37.44 -17.66 -82.43
C ARG A 69 -38.51 -17.76 -81.34
N ASN A 70 -38.10 -17.65 -80.07
CA ASN A 70 -39.05 -17.66 -78.95
C ASN A 70 -39.56 -16.25 -78.70
N PHE A 71 -40.81 -16.12 -78.38
CA PHE A 71 -41.41 -14.86 -77.93
C PHE A 71 -42.18 -15.06 -76.63
N GLN A 72 -42.39 -13.96 -75.94
CA GLN A 72 -43.21 -13.87 -74.73
C GLN A 72 -43.99 -12.55 -74.74
N THR A 73 -45.27 -12.64 -74.42
CA THR A 73 -46.11 -11.45 -74.28
C THR A 73 -47.18 -11.66 -73.21
N TYR A 74 -47.81 -10.57 -72.80
CA TYR A 74 -48.93 -10.63 -71.88
C TYR A 74 -50.20 -10.22 -72.59
N ALA A 75 -51.22 -11.11 -72.57
CA ALA A 75 -52.53 -10.83 -73.15
C ALA A 75 -53.48 -10.23 -72.12
N PRO A 76 -54.28 -9.20 -72.48
CA PRO A 76 -55.45 -8.86 -71.71
C PRO A 76 -56.45 -10.00 -71.79
N ASN A 77 -57.40 -10.07 -70.82
CA ASN A 77 -58.51 -11.06 -70.94
C ASN A 77 -59.34 -10.81 -72.20
N ASP A 78 -58.93 -11.48 -73.30
CA ASP A 78 -59.62 -11.40 -74.55
C ASP A 78 -60.22 -12.79 -74.89
N PRO A 79 -61.59 -12.96 -74.82
CA PRO A 79 -62.26 -14.20 -75.11
C PRO A 79 -62.14 -14.66 -76.59
N GLY A 80 -61.79 -13.73 -77.49
CA GLY A 80 -61.65 -14.00 -78.92
C GLY A 80 -60.27 -14.57 -79.32
N LEU A 81 -59.28 -14.42 -78.49
CA LEU A 81 -57.88 -14.77 -78.78
C LEU A 81 -57.72 -16.27 -79.14
N VAL A 82 -58.32 -17.15 -78.35
CA VAL A 82 -58.24 -18.61 -78.57
C VAL A 82 -58.90 -19.02 -79.88
N GLN A 83 -60.01 -18.37 -80.24
CA GLN A 83 -60.68 -18.62 -81.47
C GLN A 83 -59.87 -18.17 -82.70
N THR A 84 -59.30 -16.97 -82.65
CA THR A 84 -58.39 -16.41 -83.65
C THR A 84 -57.16 -17.27 -83.90
N LEU A 85 -56.51 -17.74 -82.79
CA LEU A 85 -55.39 -18.66 -82.89
C LEU A 85 -55.74 -19.99 -83.50
N HIS A 86 -56.95 -20.55 -83.18
CA HIS A 86 -57.43 -21.81 -83.72
C HIS A 86 -57.78 -21.70 -85.22
N GLU A 87 -58.48 -20.64 -85.66
CA GLU A 87 -58.82 -20.38 -87.08
C GLU A 87 -57.58 -20.24 -87.98
N LYS A 88 -56.45 -19.76 -87.40
CA LYS A 88 -55.19 -19.61 -88.13
C LYS A 88 -54.26 -20.85 -88.03
N GLY A 89 -54.69 -21.89 -87.36
CA GLY A 89 -53.97 -23.19 -87.32
C GLY A 89 -52.78 -23.20 -86.35
N VAL A 90 -52.71 -22.30 -85.38
CA VAL A 90 -51.62 -22.25 -84.36
C VAL A 90 -51.91 -23.33 -83.31
N THR A 91 -50.90 -24.12 -82.94
CA THR A 91 -51.00 -25.10 -81.86
C THR A 91 -51.07 -24.44 -80.49
N ILE A 92 -52.19 -24.63 -79.75
CA ILE A 92 -52.44 -24.01 -78.48
C ILE A 92 -52.22 -25.03 -77.35
N THR A 93 -51.32 -24.70 -76.39
CA THR A 93 -51.12 -25.47 -75.15
C THR A 93 -51.55 -24.60 -73.98
N ALA A 94 -52.47 -25.06 -73.14
CA ALA A 94 -52.83 -24.37 -71.91
C ALA A 94 -52.10 -24.98 -70.68
N LYS A 95 -51.51 -24.19 -69.89
CA LYS A 95 -50.93 -24.58 -68.59
C LYS A 95 -51.65 -23.84 -67.47
N PRO A 96 -51.81 -24.41 -66.24
CA PRO A 96 -52.38 -23.71 -65.13
C PRO A 96 -51.42 -22.52 -64.74
N SER A 97 -51.98 -21.40 -64.33
CA SER A 97 -51.19 -20.26 -63.77
C SER A 97 -50.50 -20.75 -62.50
N GLU A 98 -49.20 -20.59 -62.43
CA GLU A 98 -48.43 -20.84 -61.20
C GLU A 98 -48.69 -19.71 -60.20
N GLU A 99 -49.91 -19.41 -59.83
CA GLU A 99 -50.26 -18.57 -58.72
C GLU A 99 -50.60 -19.44 -57.52
N ASP A 100 -49.67 -19.35 -56.49
CA ASP A 100 -49.95 -19.53 -55.09
C ASP A 100 -50.44 -20.89 -54.59
N VAL A 101 -49.55 -21.84 -54.57
CA VAL A 101 -49.54 -22.77 -53.43
C VAL A 101 -48.32 -22.47 -52.61
N PRO A 102 -48.42 -21.85 -51.38
CA PRO A 102 -47.28 -21.66 -50.52
C PRO A 102 -46.75 -23.05 -50.14
N SER A 103 -45.60 -23.43 -50.68
CA SER A 103 -44.96 -24.65 -50.24
C SER A 103 -44.60 -24.48 -48.77
N LEU A 104 -44.86 -25.48 -47.92
CA LEU A 104 -44.47 -25.50 -46.53
C LEU A 104 -42.99 -25.05 -46.35
N PHE A 105 -42.16 -25.33 -47.34
CA PHE A 105 -40.77 -24.94 -47.40
C PHE A 105 -40.57 -23.41 -47.61
N GLY A 106 -41.39 -22.79 -48.45
CA GLY A 106 -41.38 -21.34 -48.68
C GLY A 106 -41.80 -20.56 -47.42
N VAL A 107 -42.81 -21.05 -46.70
CA VAL A 107 -43.22 -20.47 -45.40
C VAL A 107 -42.11 -20.60 -44.38
N LEU A 108 -41.42 -21.72 -44.29
CA LEU A 108 -40.29 -21.94 -43.35
C LEU A 108 -39.09 -21.02 -43.66
N ILE A 109 -38.79 -20.83 -44.95
CA ILE A 109 -37.72 -19.90 -45.38
C ILE A 109 -38.11 -18.45 -45.07
N SER A 110 -39.37 -18.08 -45.29
CA SER A 110 -39.85 -16.71 -44.98
C SER A 110 -39.80 -16.37 -43.48
N TRP A 111 -40.03 -17.35 -42.61
CA TRP A 111 -39.97 -17.17 -41.14
C TRP A 111 -38.58 -17.35 -40.56
N PHE A 112 -37.62 -17.92 -41.29
CA PHE A 112 -36.26 -18.20 -40.84
C PHE A 112 -35.52 -16.97 -40.31
N PRO A 113 -35.55 -15.78 -40.97
CA PRO A 113 -34.89 -14.58 -40.45
C PRO A 113 -35.48 -14.14 -39.12
N MET A 114 -36.79 -14.24 -38.95
CA MET A 114 -37.47 -13.86 -37.69
C MET A 114 -37.14 -14.86 -36.58
N LEU A 115 -37.12 -16.17 -36.87
CA LEU A 115 -36.72 -17.18 -35.89
C LEU A 115 -35.26 -17.06 -35.51
N LEU A 116 -34.38 -16.69 -36.44
CA LEU A 116 -32.97 -16.43 -36.20
C LEU A 116 -32.79 -15.19 -35.28
N LEU A 117 -33.53 -14.11 -35.53
CA LEU A 117 -33.52 -12.93 -34.66
C LEU A 117 -34.00 -13.25 -33.24
N ILE A 118 -35.05 -14.06 -33.12
CA ILE A 118 -35.54 -14.51 -31.80
C ILE A 118 -34.49 -15.39 -31.11
N ALA A 119 -33.84 -16.29 -31.81
CA ALA A 119 -32.80 -17.15 -31.27
C ALA A 119 -31.58 -16.32 -30.80
N VAL A 120 -31.17 -15.35 -31.61
CA VAL A 120 -30.10 -14.38 -31.25
C VAL A 120 -30.52 -13.55 -30.05
N TRP A 121 -31.76 -13.08 -30.01
CA TRP A 121 -32.27 -12.31 -28.87
C TRP A 121 -32.33 -13.14 -27.58
N ILE A 122 -32.79 -14.39 -27.64
CA ILE A 122 -32.77 -15.32 -26.50
C ILE A 122 -31.34 -15.64 -26.08
N PHE A 123 -30.41 -15.80 -27.05
CA PHE A 123 -29.00 -16.00 -26.75
C PHE A 123 -28.41 -14.80 -26.01
N PHE A 124 -28.66 -13.57 -26.48
CA PHE A 124 -28.22 -12.34 -25.78
C PHE A 124 -28.88 -12.18 -24.42
N MET A 125 -30.19 -12.49 -24.29
CA MET A 125 -30.87 -12.48 -23.00
C MET A 125 -30.26 -13.47 -22.00
N ARG A 126 -29.95 -14.70 -22.44
CA ARG A 126 -29.24 -15.69 -21.62
C ARG A 126 -27.82 -15.25 -21.29
N GLN A 127 -27.12 -14.62 -22.20
CA GLN A 127 -25.78 -14.05 -21.98
C GLN A 127 -25.85 -12.91 -20.97
N MET A 128 -26.82 -12.02 -21.06
CA MET A 128 -27.04 -10.95 -20.09
C MET A 128 -27.46 -11.48 -18.71
N GLN A 129 -28.29 -12.49 -18.64
CA GLN A 129 -28.67 -13.13 -17.37
C GLN A 129 -27.49 -13.89 -16.73
N SER A 130 -26.59 -14.49 -17.50
CA SER A 130 -25.37 -15.10 -16.96
C SER A 130 -24.30 -14.07 -16.56
N GLY A 131 -24.33 -12.86 -17.12
CA GLY A 131 -23.47 -11.71 -16.74
C GLY A 131 -24.00 -10.93 -15.54
N GLY A 132 -25.32 -10.93 -15.30
CA GLY A 132 -25.96 -10.21 -14.18
C GLY A 132 -25.57 -10.75 -12.80
N GLY A 133 -25.16 -12.00 -12.67
CA GLY A 133 -24.66 -12.58 -11.44
C GLY A 133 -23.31 -12.00 -10.98
N ARG A 134 -22.51 -11.42 -11.86
CA ARG A 134 -21.26 -10.71 -11.49
C ARG A 134 -21.50 -9.28 -11.04
N ALA A 135 -22.51 -8.59 -11.54
CA ALA A 135 -22.87 -7.24 -11.07
C ALA A 135 -23.48 -7.27 -9.66
N MET A 136 -24.16 -8.33 -9.26
CA MET A 136 -24.66 -8.51 -7.90
C MET A 136 -23.55 -8.90 -6.89
N GLY A 137 -22.34 -9.21 -7.33
CA GLY A 137 -21.21 -9.56 -6.48
C GLY A 137 -20.45 -8.35 -5.92
N PHE A 138 -20.65 -7.14 -6.45
CA PHE A 138 -19.93 -5.94 -6.00
C PHE A 138 -20.30 -5.49 -4.57
N GLY A 139 -21.48 -5.80 -4.09
CA GLY A 139 -21.95 -5.48 -2.75
C GLY A 139 -21.62 -6.52 -1.67
N LYS A 140 -21.01 -7.67 -2.03
CA LYS A 140 -20.64 -8.67 -1.03
C LYS A 140 -19.42 -8.21 -0.24
N SER A 141 -19.48 -8.39 1.08
CA SER A 141 -18.37 -8.08 1.98
C SER A 141 -17.12 -8.87 1.59
N LYS A 142 -15.97 -8.17 1.59
CA LYS A 142 -14.65 -8.79 1.49
C LYS A 142 -14.15 -9.28 2.86
N ALA A 143 -15.00 -9.21 3.91
CA ALA A 143 -14.65 -9.66 5.23
C ALA A 143 -14.17 -11.11 5.19
N LYS A 144 -12.97 -11.33 5.71
CA LYS A 144 -12.39 -12.67 5.82
C LYS A 144 -12.80 -13.28 7.13
N LEU A 145 -13.59 -14.34 7.09
CA LEU A 145 -13.80 -15.20 8.25
C LEU A 145 -12.48 -15.97 8.47
N LEU A 146 -11.74 -15.57 9.48
CA LEU A 146 -10.57 -16.33 9.93
C LEU A 146 -11.07 -17.46 10.85
N THR A 147 -11.50 -18.56 10.24
CA THR A 147 -11.61 -19.83 10.94
C THR A 147 -10.20 -20.39 11.08
N GLU A 148 -9.60 -20.17 12.23
CA GLU A 148 -8.20 -20.57 12.49
C GLU A 148 -8.08 -22.10 12.58
N ARG A 149 -7.84 -22.72 11.42
CA ARG A 149 -7.33 -24.10 11.36
C ARG A 149 -5.79 -24.17 11.58
N HIS A 150 -5.10 -23.03 11.64
CA HIS A 150 -3.63 -22.96 11.72
C HIS A 150 -3.21 -21.94 12.79
N GLY A 151 -2.98 -22.42 14.03
CA GLY A 151 -2.30 -21.67 15.09
C GLY A 151 -3.17 -20.55 15.71
N ARG A 152 -3.92 -20.91 16.72
CA ARG A 152 -4.72 -19.97 17.51
C ARG A 152 -3.82 -18.96 18.21
N VAL A 153 -3.99 -17.68 17.93
CA VAL A 153 -3.28 -16.59 18.62
C VAL A 153 -3.98 -16.36 19.97
N THR A 154 -3.21 -16.35 21.05
CA THR A 154 -3.70 -16.11 22.42
C THR A 154 -2.98 -14.93 23.05
N PHE A 155 -3.36 -14.54 24.27
CA PHE A 155 -2.66 -13.50 25.02
C PHE A 155 -1.19 -13.82 25.34
N ASP A 156 -0.77 -15.10 25.26
CA ASP A 156 0.61 -15.50 25.41
C ASP A 156 1.51 -15.11 24.22
N ASP A 157 0.89 -14.90 23.05
CA ASP A 157 1.58 -14.44 21.85
C ASP A 157 1.67 -12.90 21.76
N VAL A 158 0.93 -12.19 22.60
CA VAL A 158 0.95 -10.73 22.72
C VAL A 158 1.77 -10.36 23.95
N ALA A 159 2.80 -9.56 23.80
CA ALA A 159 3.69 -9.13 24.88
C ALA A 159 3.76 -7.61 24.97
N GLY A 160 4.07 -7.08 26.16
CA GLY A 160 4.40 -5.67 26.38
C GLY A 160 3.23 -4.70 26.42
N VAL A 161 1.99 -5.19 26.60
CA VAL A 161 0.75 -4.39 26.68
C VAL A 161 -0.19 -4.95 27.77
N ASN A 162 0.32 -5.06 28.99
CA ASN A 162 -0.42 -5.73 30.06
C ASN A 162 -1.71 -4.99 30.42
N GLU A 163 -1.66 -3.65 30.51
CA GLU A 163 -2.81 -2.81 30.85
C GLU A 163 -3.92 -2.96 29.79
N ALA A 164 -3.56 -2.92 28.51
CA ALA A 164 -4.51 -3.15 27.44
C ALA A 164 -5.11 -4.58 27.45
N LYS A 165 -4.33 -5.58 27.88
CA LYS A 165 -4.85 -6.93 28.06
C LYS A 165 -5.85 -7.02 29.21
N GLU A 166 -5.56 -6.38 30.35
CA GLU A 166 -6.46 -6.33 31.52
C GLU A 166 -7.80 -5.67 31.16
N ASP A 167 -7.75 -4.53 30.47
CA ASP A 167 -8.94 -3.83 29.97
C ASP A 167 -9.81 -4.70 29.05
N LEU A 168 -9.17 -5.55 28.24
CA LEU A 168 -9.84 -6.40 27.25
C LEU A 168 -10.22 -7.77 27.82
N GLN A 169 -9.71 -8.14 29.00
CA GLN A 169 -10.04 -9.41 29.66
C GLN A 169 -11.54 -9.52 29.98
N GLU A 170 -12.19 -8.41 30.34
CA GLU A 170 -13.64 -8.38 30.58
C GLU A 170 -14.43 -8.75 29.31
N ILE A 171 -13.96 -8.32 28.12
CA ILE A 171 -14.58 -8.68 26.85
C ILE A 171 -14.46 -10.19 26.60
N VAL A 172 -13.27 -10.77 26.88
CA VAL A 172 -13.06 -12.21 26.77
C VAL A 172 -13.97 -13.00 27.71
N GLU A 173 -14.04 -12.59 28.96
CA GLU A 173 -14.90 -13.24 29.95
C GLU A 173 -16.38 -13.18 29.55
N PHE A 174 -16.84 -12.05 29.06
CA PHE A 174 -18.18 -11.91 28.55
C PHE A 174 -18.48 -12.84 27.37
N LEU A 175 -17.62 -12.88 26.38
CA LEU A 175 -17.81 -13.75 25.22
C LEU A 175 -17.83 -15.23 25.62
N ARG A 176 -17.12 -15.61 26.68
CA ARG A 176 -17.13 -16.98 27.26
C ARG A 176 -18.38 -17.29 28.06
N ASP A 177 -18.84 -16.36 28.93
CA ASP A 177 -20.01 -16.54 29.80
C ASP A 177 -20.83 -15.23 29.91
N PRO A 178 -21.70 -14.94 28.94
CA PRO A 178 -22.53 -13.74 28.94
C PRO A 178 -23.51 -13.70 30.13
N GLN A 179 -23.93 -14.86 30.62
CA GLN A 179 -24.96 -14.95 31.69
C GLN A 179 -24.45 -14.43 33.04
N LYS A 180 -23.15 -14.54 33.31
CA LYS A 180 -22.52 -14.03 34.54
C LYS A 180 -22.74 -12.52 34.70
N PHE A 181 -22.61 -11.77 33.64
CA PHE A 181 -22.72 -10.31 33.64
C PHE A 181 -24.18 -9.84 33.65
N GLN A 182 -25.05 -10.52 32.91
CA GLN A 182 -26.49 -10.20 32.85
C GLN A 182 -27.19 -10.33 34.21
N LYS A 183 -26.84 -11.33 35.03
CA LYS A 183 -27.39 -11.53 36.37
C LYS A 183 -27.16 -10.38 37.34
N LEU A 184 -26.07 -9.60 37.11
CA LEU A 184 -25.71 -8.45 37.95
C LEU A 184 -26.21 -7.12 37.38
N GLY A 185 -26.92 -7.14 36.23
CA GLY A 185 -27.41 -5.93 35.55
C GLY A 185 -26.32 -5.12 34.83
N GLY A 186 -25.11 -5.69 34.70
CA GLY A 186 -24.02 -5.08 33.96
C GLY A 186 -24.35 -5.02 32.47
N ARG A 187 -24.14 -3.85 31.86
CA ARG A 187 -24.17 -3.68 30.39
C ARG A 187 -22.76 -3.79 29.84
N ILE A 188 -22.60 -4.60 28.81
CA ILE A 188 -21.32 -4.82 28.19
C ILE A 188 -21.11 -3.76 27.13
N PRO A 189 -19.87 -3.31 26.93
CA PRO A 189 -19.54 -2.40 25.82
C PRO A 189 -19.86 -3.05 24.48
N HIS A 190 -20.61 -2.35 23.63
CA HIS A 190 -20.96 -2.79 22.29
C HIS A 190 -19.70 -2.82 21.40
N GLY A 191 -18.73 -1.95 21.69
CA GLY A 191 -17.49 -1.86 20.92
C GLY A 191 -16.30 -1.33 21.71
N ALA A 192 -15.11 -1.74 21.27
CA ALA A 192 -13.83 -1.25 21.77
C ALA A 192 -12.99 -0.63 20.64
N LEU A 193 -12.44 0.54 20.88
CA LEU A 193 -11.53 1.22 19.98
C LEU A 193 -10.10 1.06 20.48
N LEU A 194 -9.24 0.38 19.70
CA LEU A 194 -7.81 0.27 19.95
C LEU A 194 -7.07 1.46 19.34
N VAL A 195 -6.47 2.28 20.19
CA VAL A 195 -5.78 3.51 19.79
C VAL A 195 -4.30 3.38 20.07
N GLY A 196 -3.44 3.78 19.12
CA GLY A 196 -2.00 3.81 19.35
C GLY A 196 -1.17 3.90 18.08
N PRO A 197 0.14 4.11 18.21
CA PRO A 197 1.04 4.21 17.07
C PRO A 197 1.00 2.98 16.15
N PRO A 198 1.43 3.11 14.88
CA PRO A 198 1.55 1.96 13.99
C PRO A 198 2.55 0.94 14.53
N GLY A 199 2.31 -0.34 14.26
CA GLY A 199 3.22 -1.42 14.65
C GLY A 199 3.17 -1.84 16.13
N THR A 200 2.28 -1.28 16.96
CA THR A 200 2.16 -1.65 18.39
C THR A 200 1.40 -2.96 18.62
N GLY A 201 0.86 -3.59 17.58
CA GLY A 201 0.20 -4.90 17.68
C GLY A 201 -1.30 -4.86 17.90
N LYS A 202 -2.00 -3.77 17.57
CA LYS A 202 -3.47 -3.63 17.71
C LYS A 202 -4.24 -4.76 17.04
N THR A 203 -3.92 -5.07 15.79
CA THR A 203 -4.54 -6.18 15.03
C THR A 203 -4.23 -7.53 15.65
N LEU A 204 -3.01 -7.74 16.16
CA LEU A 204 -2.62 -8.97 16.85
C LEU A 204 -3.40 -9.13 18.17
N LEU A 205 -3.56 -8.05 18.93
CA LEU A 205 -4.34 -8.01 20.18
C LEU A 205 -5.80 -8.35 19.94
N ALA A 206 -6.43 -7.78 18.90
CA ALA A 206 -7.82 -8.11 18.53
C ALA A 206 -7.98 -9.60 18.16
N ARG A 207 -7.03 -10.17 17.42
CA ARG A 207 -7.01 -11.61 17.13
C ARG A 207 -6.83 -12.46 18.40
N ALA A 208 -5.98 -12.00 19.32
CA ALA A 208 -5.76 -12.70 20.59
C ALA A 208 -7.02 -12.74 21.46
N ILE A 209 -7.83 -11.68 21.48
CA ILE A 209 -9.14 -11.66 22.16
C ILE A 209 -10.05 -12.76 21.61
N ALA A 210 -10.17 -12.83 20.28
CA ALA A 210 -11.00 -13.85 19.62
C ALA A 210 -10.48 -15.27 19.89
N GLY A 211 -9.17 -15.43 19.82
CA GLY A 211 -8.52 -16.67 20.14
C GLY A 211 -8.72 -17.06 21.60
N GLU A 212 -8.56 -16.16 22.54
CA GLU A 212 -8.75 -16.40 23.96
C GLU A 212 -10.22 -16.74 24.30
N ALA A 213 -11.17 -16.00 23.70
CA ALA A 213 -12.61 -16.25 23.87
C ALA A 213 -13.13 -17.48 23.11
N ASN A 214 -12.37 -18.01 22.14
CA ASN A 214 -12.78 -19.10 21.25
C ASN A 214 -14.01 -18.80 20.40
N VAL A 215 -14.07 -17.61 19.83
CA VAL A 215 -15.15 -17.14 18.96
C VAL A 215 -14.65 -16.84 17.55
N PRO A 216 -15.53 -16.91 16.53
CA PRO A 216 -15.22 -16.49 15.16
C PRO A 216 -14.71 -15.04 15.10
N PHE A 217 -13.75 -14.79 14.20
CA PHE A 217 -13.15 -13.48 14.00
C PHE A 217 -13.35 -13.02 12.56
N PHE A 218 -14.13 -11.97 12.36
CA PHE A 218 -14.33 -11.31 11.08
C PHE A 218 -13.40 -10.11 10.99
N THR A 219 -12.56 -10.04 9.97
CA THR A 219 -11.63 -8.90 9.79
C THR A 219 -11.84 -8.23 8.45
N ILE A 220 -11.84 -6.91 8.47
CA ILE A 220 -11.91 -6.05 7.30
C ILE A 220 -11.07 -4.80 7.55
N SER A 221 -10.48 -4.21 6.49
CA SER A 221 -9.87 -2.89 6.57
C SER A 221 -10.90 -1.81 6.29
N GLY A 222 -10.82 -0.67 7.00
CA GLY A 222 -11.62 0.52 6.69
C GLY A 222 -11.48 0.95 5.23
N SER A 223 -10.32 0.78 4.64
CA SER A 223 -10.07 1.05 3.21
C SER A 223 -10.89 0.18 2.26
N ASP A 224 -11.29 -1.04 2.67
CA ASP A 224 -12.12 -1.93 1.85
C ASP A 224 -13.57 -1.44 1.68
N PHE A 225 -13.98 -0.50 2.52
CA PHE A 225 -15.31 0.13 2.41
C PHE A 225 -15.30 1.34 1.48
N VAL A 226 -14.15 1.93 1.19
CA VAL A 226 -14.02 3.10 0.31
C VAL A 226 -13.94 2.63 -1.14
N GLU A 227 -15.02 2.88 -1.89
CA GLU A 227 -15.12 2.51 -3.32
C GLU A 227 -15.53 3.75 -4.16
N MET A 228 -15.35 3.68 -5.46
CA MET A 228 -15.75 4.77 -6.36
C MET A 228 -17.26 4.84 -6.62
N PHE A 229 -17.99 3.77 -6.32
CA PHE A 229 -19.43 3.67 -6.58
C PHE A 229 -20.23 3.89 -5.30
N VAL A 230 -21.10 4.88 -5.32
CA VAL A 230 -21.96 5.22 -4.19
C VAL A 230 -22.83 4.04 -3.77
N GLY A 231 -22.86 3.76 -2.47
CA GLY A 231 -23.68 2.70 -1.84
C GLY A 231 -23.03 1.31 -1.77
N VAL A 232 -21.89 1.08 -2.43
CA VAL A 232 -21.18 -0.23 -2.37
C VAL A 232 -20.58 -0.44 -0.99
N GLY A 233 -19.95 0.58 -0.40
CA GLY A 233 -19.40 0.52 0.96
C GLY A 233 -20.50 0.24 2.00
N ALA A 234 -21.60 0.95 1.93
CA ALA A 234 -22.76 0.73 2.82
C ALA A 234 -23.35 -0.69 2.68
N SER A 235 -23.40 -1.24 1.47
CA SER A 235 -23.86 -2.61 1.24
C SER A 235 -22.90 -3.65 1.85
N ARG A 236 -21.58 -3.41 1.78
CA ARG A 236 -20.57 -4.28 2.40
C ARG A 236 -20.64 -4.25 3.93
N VAL A 237 -20.86 -3.08 4.50
CA VAL A 237 -21.09 -2.95 5.95
C VAL A 237 -22.26 -3.83 6.34
N ARG A 238 -23.43 -3.68 5.70
CA ARG A 238 -24.62 -4.47 6.01
C ARG A 238 -24.38 -5.98 5.86
N ASP A 239 -23.77 -6.42 4.76
CA ASP A 239 -23.48 -7.84 4.53
C ASP A 239 -22.53 -8.41 5.60
N MET A 240 -21.52 -7.64 6.04
CA MET A 240 -20.61 -8.03 7.12
C MET A 240 -21.37 -8.24 8.44
N PHE A 241 -22.23 -7.30 8.82
CA PHE A 241 -23.02 -7.40 10.03
C PHE A 241 -24.04 -8.55 9.98
N ASP A 242 -24.68 -8.78 8.82
CA ASP A 242 -25.56 -9.93 8.58
C ASP A 242 -24.84 -11.27 8.72
N GLN A 243 -23.57 -11.33 8.23
CA GLN A 243 -22.75 -12.53 8.40
C GLN A 243 -22.35 -12.74 9.86
N ALA A 244 -22.02 -11.68 10.59
CA ALA A 244 -21.69 -11.76 12.00
C ALA A 244 -22.89 -12.22 12.84
N LYS A 245 -24.10 -11.71 12.59
CA LYS A 245 -25.35 -12.15 13.25
C LYS A 245 -25.62 -13.64 13.09
N LYS A 246 -25.27 -14.21 11.93
CA LYS A 246 -25.42 -15.66 11.68
C LYS A 246 -24.38 -16.52 12.40
N ASN A 247 -23.28 -15.93 12.85
CA ASN A 247 -22.16 -16.63 13.49
C ASN A 247 -21.92 -16.17 14.93
N ALA A 248 -22.90 -15.56 15.57
CA ALA A 248 -22.82 -15.13 16.97
C ALA A 248 -22.69 -16.34 17.93
N PRO A 249 -21.87 -16.28 19.00
CA PRO A 249 -21.06 -15.13 19.41
C PRO A 249 -19.79 -14.98 18.52
N CYS A 250 -19.44 -13.74 18.17
CA CYS A 250 -18.29 -13.45 17.31
C CYS A 250 -17.70 -12.05 17.55
N ILE A 251 -16.50 -11.81 17.00
CA ILE A 251 -15.88 -10.49 16.97
C ILE A 251 -15.83 -10.00 15.53
N ILE A 252 -16.24 -8.74 15.31
CA ILE A 252 -16.00 -7.98 14.10
C ILE A 252 -14.80 -7.05 14.36
N PHE A 253 -13.77 -7.14 13.55
CA PHE A 253 -12.61 -6.26 13.64
C PHE A 253 -12.48 -5.39 12.40
N ILE A 254 -12.43 -4.08 12.60
CA ILE A 254 -12.22 -3.07 11.55
C ILE A 254 -10.86 -2.43 11.79
N ASP A 255 -9.88 -2.75 10.93
CA ASP A 255 -8.58 -2.09 10.97
C ASP A 255 -8.65 -0.76 10.22
N GLU A 256 -7.82 0.22 10.61
CA GLU A 256 -7.75 1.54 9.97
C GLU A 256 -9.14 2.20 9.83
N ILE A 257 -9.92 2.23 10.92
CA ILE A 257 -11.28 2.79 10.91
C ILE A 257 -11.30 4.27 10.47
N ASP A 258 -10.21 4.99 10.63
CA ASP A 258 -10.02 6.38 10.20
C ASP A 258 -10.14 6.57 8.68
N ALA A 259 -10.02 5.49 7.88
CA ALA A 259 -10.27 5.55 6.44
C ALA A 259 -11.74 5.89 6.12
N VAL A 260 -12.69 5.46 6.97
CA VAL A 260 -14.15 5.66 6.81
C VAL A 260 -14.68 6.66 7.83
N GLY A 261 -14.17 6.59 9.07
CA GLY A 261 -14.69 7.31 10.23
C GLY A 261 -14.24 8.76 10.38
N ARG A 262 -13.78 9.42 9.34
CA ARG A 262 -13.29 10.80 9.39
C ARG A 262 -14.41 11.82 9.59
N HIS A 263 -14.08 12.96 10.23
CA HIS A 263 -14.95 14.13 10.39
C HIS A 263 -15.62 14.58 9.09
N ARG A 264 -16.88 14.99 9.18
CA ARG A 264 -17.69 15.54 8.09
C ARG A 264 -17.13 16.90 7.65
N GLY A 265 -17.01 17.12 6.35
CA GLY A 265 -16.66 18.43 5.79
C GLY A 265 -15.20 18.67 5.41
N ALA A 266 -14.30 17.70 5.52
CA ALA A 266 -12.87 17.88 5.19
C ALA A 266 -12.52 17.59 3.71
N GLY A 267 -13.38 17.97 2.74
CA GLY A 267 -13.02 17.81 1.32
C GLY A 267 -14.07 18.25 0.32
N LEU A 268 -13.67 19.05 -0.66
CA LEU A 268 -14.44 19.36 -1.86
C LEU A 268 -14.20 18.26 -2.91
N GLY A 269 -15.12 17.29 -3.03
CA GLY A 269 -15.06 16.31 -4.12
C GLY A 269 -15.99 15.12 -3.90
N GLY A 270 -16.58 14.58 -4.96
CA GLY A 270 -17.60 13.50 -4.97
C GLY A 270 -17.22 12.14 -4.35
N GLY A 271 -16.04 12.00 -3.72
CA GLY A 271 -15.65 10.82 -2.94
C GLY A 271 -16.05 10.92 -1.46
N ASN A 272 -16.56 12.06 -0.99
CA ASN A 272 -16.97 12.23 0.41
C ASN A 272 -18.36 11.67 0.68
N ASP A 273 -19.27 11.76 -0.30
CA ASP A 273 -20.65 11.29 -0.16
C ASP A 273 -20.73 9.79 0.10
N GLU A 274 -19.85 9.02 -0.55
CA GLU A 274 -19.80 7.56 -0.35
C GLU A 274 -19.27 7.20 1.05
N ARG A 275 -18.23 7.89 1.51
CA ARG A 275 -17.69 7.68 2.87
C ARG A 275 -18.71 8.04 3.94
N GLU A 276 -19.40 9.17 3.79
CA GLU A 276 -20.47 9.56 4.74
C GLU A 276 -21.61 8.56 4.74
N GLN A 277 -22.03 8.07 3.58
CA GLN A 277 -23.06 7.04 3.49
C GLN A 277 -22.63 5.75 4.17
N THR A 278 -21.38 5.35 3.98
CA THR A 278 -20.80 4.16 4.59
C THR A 278 -20.68 4.32 6.11
N LEU A 279 -20.20 5.48 6.58
CA LEU A 279 -20.15 5.81 8.01
C LEU A 279 -21.56 5.79 8.64
N ASN A 280 -22.53 6.44 8.00
CA ASN A 280 -23.91 6.45 8.49
C ASN A 280 -24.49 5.04 8.55
N GLN A 281 -24.21 4.17 7.57
CA GLN A 281 -24.63 2.78 7.61
C GLN A 281 -23.94 2.03 8.76
N LEU A 282 -22.64 2.26 8.99
CA LEU A 282 -21.92 1.66 10.11
C LEU A 282 -22.55 2.07 11.45
N LEU A 283 -22.87 3.36 11.63
CA LEU A 283 -23.54 3.86 12.84
C LEU A 283 -24.93 3.22 13.04
N VAL A 284 -25.70 3.07 11.95
CA VAL A 284 -27.02 2.41 12.00
C VAL A 284 -26.91 0.94 12.40
N GLU A 285 -25.95 0.21 11.84
CA GLU A 285 -25.74 -1.20 12.20
C GLU A 285 -25.27 -1.35 13.64
N MET A 286 -24.40 -0.44 14.14
CA MET A 286 -23.95 -0.43 15.53
C MET A 286 -25.11 -0.14 16.50
N ASP A 287 -25.95 0.83 16.18
CA ASP A 287 -27.12 1.19 17.01
C ASP A 287 -28.21 0.11 16.95
N GLY A 288 -28.21 -0.73 15.91
CA GLY A 288 -29.16 -1.84 15.72
C GLY A 288 -28.82 -3.13 16.46
N PHE A 289 -27.71 -3.19 17.20
CA PHE A 289 -27.38 -4.35 18.02
C PHE A 289 -28.17 -4.36 19.34
N GLU A 290 -28.84 -5.47 19.62
CA GLU A 290 -29.34 -5.73 20.96
C GLU A 290 -28.20 -6.23 21.87
N ALA A 291 -28.20 -5.79 23.12
CA ALA A 291 -27.14 -6.11 24.09
C ALA A 291 -26.91 -7.63 24.32
N ASN A 292 -27.75 -8.48 23.75
CA ASN A 292 -27.76 -9.93 23.94
C ASN A 292 -27.28 -10.73 22.73
N GLU A 293 -26.95 -10.09 21.61
CA GLU A 293 -26.57 -10.81 20.36
C GLU A 293 -25.18 -11.47 20.44
N GLY A 294 -24.37 -11.14 21.45
CA GLY A 294 -23.02 -11.74 21.61
C GLY A 294 -22.01 -11.32 20.54
N ILE A 295 -22.25 -10.20 19.84
CA ILE A 295 -21.36 -9.64 18.85
C ILE A 295 -20.64 -8.45 19.46
N ILE A 296 -19.31 -8.42 19.35
CA ILE A 296 -18.50 -7.30 19.81
C ILE A 296 -17.76 -6.72 18.61
N LEU A 297 -17.87 -5.41 18.46
CA LEU A 297 -17.14 -4.66 17.44
C LEU A 297 -15.82 -4.14 18.02
N ILE A 298 -14.70 -4.48 17.40
CA ILE A 298 -13.39 -3.92 17.76
C ILE A 298 -12.90 -3.14 16.55
N ALA A 299 -12.47 -1.90 16.76
CA ALA A 299 -11.83 -1.12 15.71
C ALA A 299 -10.41 -0.71 16.13
N ALA A 300 -9.55 -0.48 15.17
CA ALA A 300 -8.20 0.03 15.40
C ALA A 300 -7.94 1.30 14.57
N THR A 301 -7.26 2.26 15.19
CA THR A 301 -6.80 3.49 14.53
C THR A 301 -5.44 3.93 15.03
N ASN A 302 -4.68 4.59 14.15
CA ASN A 302 -3.46 5.29 14.51
C ASN A 302 -3.72 6.79 14.75
N ARG A 303 -4.91 7.27 14.38
CA ARG A 303 -5.27 8.69 14.41
C ARG A 303 -6.65 8.91 15.02
N PRO A 304 -6.77 8.85 16.36
CA PRO A 304 -8.05 9.08 17.02
C PRO A 304 -8.58 10.51 16.84
N ASP A 305 -7.68 11.47 16.59
CA ASP A 305 -7.95 12.89 16.38
C ASP A 305 -8.83 13.19 15.15
N VAL A 306 -8.79 12.33 14.14
CA VAL A 306 -9.57 12.53 12.91
C VAL A 306 -10.93 11.84 12.92
N LEU A 307 -11.24 11.05 13.94
CA LEU A 307 -12.49 10.28 13.99
C LEU A 307 -13.71 11.16 14.30
N ASP A 308 -14.83 10.84 13.64
CA ASP A 308 -16.12 11.48 13.92
C ASP A 308 -16.56 11.17 15.37
N PRO A 309 -16.84 12.20 16.21
CA PRO A 309 -17.27 12.02 17.58
C PRO A 309 -18.52 11.14 17.73
N ALA A 310 -19.31 10.99 16.66
CA ALA A 310 -20.45 10.12 16.64
C ALA A 310 -20.09 8.64 16.86
N LEU A 311 -18.88 8.21 16.45
CA LEU A 311 -18.39 6.86 16.70
C LEU A 311 -18.07 6.59 18.18
N LEU A 312 -17.70 7.65 18.92
CA LEU A 312 -17.27 7.57 20.31
C LEU A 312 -18.41 7.76 21.33
N ARG A 313 -19.66 7.87 20.82
CA ARG A 313 -20.82 7.99 21.71
C ARG A 313 -21.14 6.65 22.40
N PRO A 314 -21.64 6.70 23.65
CA PRO A 314 -22.12 5.50 24.35
C PRO A 314 -23.09 4.67 23.49
N GLY A 315 -22.92 3.35 23.51
CA GLY A 315 -23.65 2.40 22.66
C GLY A 315 -22.94 2.04 21.36
N ARG A 316 -21.76 2.61 21.10
CA ARG A 316 -20.93 2.35 19.91
C ARG A 316 -19.54 1.89 20.33
N PHE A 317 -18.50 2.75 20.19
CA PHE A 317 -17.19 2.46 20.78
C PHE A 317 -17.14 3.01 22.21
N ASP A 318 -17.76 2.29 23.12
CA ASP A 318 -17.90 2.68 24.52
C ASP A 318 -16.57 2.68 25.26
N ARG A 319 -15.62 1.85 24.81
CA ARG A 319 -14.33 1.67 25.46
C ARG A 319 -13.21 2.05 24.49
N GLN A 320 -12.32 2.91 24.96
CA GLN A 320 -11.08 3.23 24.26
C GLN A 320 -9.93 2.59 25.02
N VAL A 321 -9.16 1.75 24.32
CA VAL A 321 -8.00 1.06 24.89
C VAL A 321 -6.75 1.58 24.18
N VAL A 322 -5.87 2.20 24.94
CA VAL A 322 -4.61 2.74 24.43
C VAL A 322 -3.57 1.62 24.38
N VAL A 323 -2.96 1.44 23.20
CA VAL A 323 -1.88 0.48 22.97
C VAL A 323 -0.60 1.29 22.68
N PRO A 324 0.15 1.69 23.71
CA PRO A 324 1.34 2.54 23.55
C PRO A 324 2.51 1.75 22.97
N ARG A 325 3.62 2.46 22.70
CA ARG A 325 4.90 1.81 22.45
C ARG A 325 5.36 1.08 23.72
N PRO A 326 5.99 -0.11 23.55
CA PRO A 326 6.42 -0.90 24.70
C PRO A 326 7.58 -0.23 25.46
N ASP A 327 7.58 -0.34 26.77
CA ASP A 327 8.69 -0.03 27.65
C ASP A 327 9.84 -1.06 27.52
N ILE A 328 10.93 -0.87 28.23
CA ILE A 328 12.09 -1.79 28.19
C ILE A 328 11.67 -3.24 28.48
N ILE A 329 10.84 -3.43 29.50
CA ILE A 329 10.37 -4.77 29.92
C ILE A 329 9.46 -5.38 28.82
N GLY A 330 8.58 -4.57 28.26
CA GLY A 330 7.73 -4.95 27.14
C GLY A 330 8.55 -5.32 25.89
N ARG A 331 9.57 -4.51 25.55
CA ARG A 331 10.45 -4.82 24.42
C ARG A 331 11.20 -6.13 24.61
N GLU A 332 11.73 -6.39 25.82
CA GLU A 332 12.35 -7.67 26.14
C GLU A 332 11.39 -8.87 25.96
N LYS A 333 10.15 -8.74 26.45
CA LYS A 333 9.11 -9.76 26.28
C LYS A 333 8.75 -9.99 24.82
N ILE A 334 8.60 -8.90 24.03
CA ILE A 334 8.32 -8.96 22.58
C ILE A 334 9.47 -9.64 21.84
N LEU A 335 10.72 -9.28 22.14
CA LEU A 335 11.89 -9.93 21.56
C LEU A 335 11.88 -11.44 21.85
N LYS A 336 11.58 -11.86 23.10
CA LYS A 336 11.45 -13.27 23.48
C LYS A 336 10.41 -14.03 22.63
N VAL A 337 9.33 -13.37 22.24
CA VAL A 337 8.33 -13.98 21.36
C VAL A 337 8.88 -14.15 19.95
N HIS A 338 9.50 -13.12 19.39
CA HIS A 338 9.98 -13.16 17.99
C HIS A 338 11.18 -14.07 17.78
N VAL A 339 12.06 -14.22 18.78
CA VAL A 339 13.24 -15.09 18.68
C VAL A 339 12.95 -16.57 18.85
N ARG A 340 11.72 -16.99 19.24
CA ARG A 340 11.35 -18.41 19.43
C ARG A 340 11.69 -19.31 18.23
N LYS A 341 11.68 -18.74 17.01
CA LYS A 341 11.95 -19.45 15.75
C LYS A 341 13.35 -19.21 15.19
N VAL A 342 14.19 -18.48 15.89
CA VAL A 342 15.53 -18.07 15.43
C VAL A 342 16.59 -18.79 16.29
N PRO A 343 17.55 -19.47 15.69
CA PRO A 343 18.62 -20.12 16.43
C PRO A 343 19.60 -19.05 16.97
N LEU A 344 19.58 -18.84 18.29
CA LEU A 344 20.43 -17.88 18.97
C LEU A 344 21.69 -18.51 19.52
N ALA A 345 22.79 -17.76 19.52
CA ALA A 345 24.00 -18.10 20.24
C ALA A 345 23.87 -17.77 21.75
N PRO A 346 24.62 -18.44 22.62
CA PRO A 346 24.53 -18.25 24.07
C PRO A 346 24.94 -16.85 24.56
N ASP A 347 25.64 -16.07 23.75
CA ASP A 347 26.09 -14.70 24.04
C ASP A 347 25.00 -13.64 23.89
N VAL A 348 23.82 -14.01 23.33
CA VAL A 348 22.75 -13.04 23.06
C VAL A 348 21.98 -12.68 24.33
N ASP A 349 22.10 -11.41 24.74
CA ASP A 349 21.30 -10.83 25.82
C ASP A 349 20.20 -9.93 25.27
N LEU A 350 18.96 -10.44 25.28
CA LEU A 350 17.77 -9.74 24.79
C LEU A 350 17.48 -8.47 25.61
N ARG A 351 17.89 -8.40 26.85
CA ARG A 351 17.71 -7.22 27.70
C ARG A 351 18.61 -6.07 27.24
N VAL A 352 19.83 -6.38 26.85
CA VAL A 352 20.75 -5.37 26.26
C VAL A 352 20.17 -4.85 24.95
N ILE A 353 19.64 -5.73 24.11
CA ILE A 353 18.99 -5.34 22.85
C ILE A 353 17.75 -4.47 23.11
N ALA A 354 16.89 -4.87 24.05
CA ALA A 354 15.70 -4.10 24.44
C ALA A 354 16.05 -2.70 24.96
N ARG A 355 17.12 -2.57 25.75
CA ARG A 355 17.63 -1.29 26.21
C ARG A 355 18.18 -0.44 25.07
N GLY A 356 18.83 -1.08 24.10
CA GLY A 356 19.41 -0.42 22.93
C GLY A 356 18.39 -0.02 21.85
N THR A 357 17.10 -0.26 22.04
CA THR A 357 16.02 0.01 21.06
C THR A 357 14.91 0.91 21.65
N PRO A 358 15.23 2.10 22.20
CA PRO A 358 14.20 2.99 22.75
C PRO A 358 13.25 3.43 21.64
N GLY A 359 11.95 3.49 21.97
CA GLY A 359 10.91 3.93 21.03
C GLY A 359 10.52 2.94 19.93
N PHE A 360 11.12 1.74 19.87
CA PHE A 360 10.72 0.71 18.92
C PHE A 360 9.33 0.16 19.23
N SER A 361 8.55 -0.01 18.20
CA SER A 361 7.28 -0.74 18.24
C SER A 361 7.51 -2.26 18.16
N GLY A 362 6.45 -3.05 18.36
CA GLY A 362 6.52 -4.50 18.18
C GLY A 362 6.94 -4.90 16.76
N ALA A 363 6.49 -4.17 15.74
CA ALA A 363 6.87 -4.41 14.35
C ALA A 363 8.34 -4.10 14.09
N ASP A 364 8.88 -3.02 14.69
CA ASP A 364 10.30 -2.67 14.56
C ASP A 364 11.19 -3.75 15.19
N LEU A 365 10.79 -4.27 16.36
CA LEU A 365 11.49 -5.38 17.04
C LEU A 365 11.43 -6.68 16.25
N ALA A 366 10.29 -6.99 15.62
CA ALA A 366 10.17 -8.14 14.73
C ALA A 366 11.09 -8.00 13.51
N ASN A 367 11.14 -6.79 12.92
CA ASN A 367 12.04 -6.48 11.82
C ASN A 367 13.51 -6.59 12.24
N LEU A 368 13.86 -6.11 13.43
CA LEU A 368 15.21 -6.22 13.99
C LEU A 368 15.67 -7.68 14.10
N VAL A 369 14.82 -8.57 14.64
CA VAL A 369 15.12 -10.01 14.74
C VAL A 369 15.30 -10.62 13.35
N ASN A 370 14.44 -10.26 12.39
CA ASN A 370 14.54 -10.74 11.02
C ASN A 370 15.83 -10.25 10.34
N GLU A 371 16.20 -8.98 10.50
CA GLU A 371 17.44 -8.42 9.93
C GLU A 371 18.70 -9.06 10.54
N ALA A 372 18.68 -9.33 11.85
CA ALA A 372 19.78 -10.06 12.50
C ALA A 372 19.95 -11.48 11.94
N ALA A 373 18.83 -12.18 11.71
CA ALA A 373 18.86 -13.51 11.09
C ALA A 373 19.36 -13.46 9.64
N LEU A 374 18.93 -12.46 8.86
CA LEU A 374 19.41 -12.26 7.48
C LEU A 374 20.92 -11.93 7.43
N LEU A 375 21.43 -11.13 8.37
CA LEU A 375 22.85 -10.82 8.47
C LEU A 375 23.67 -12.06 8.84
N ALA A 376 23.20 -12.88 9.79
CA ALA A 376 23.83 -14.15 10.13
C ALA A 376 23.88 -15.11 8.93
N ALA A 377 22.77 -15.24 8.19
CA ALA A 377 22.70 -16.06 6.99
C ALA A 377 23.67 -15.56 5.89
N ARG A 378 23.77 -14.25 5.66
CA ARG A 378 24.71 -13.66 4.71
C ARG A 378 26.16 -13.93 5.07
N ARG A 379 26.48 -14.01 6.37
CA ARG A 379 27.80 -14.36 6.89
C ARG A 379 28.03 -15.86 7.02
N SER A 380 27.11 -16.69 6.50
CA SER A 380 27.16 -18.15 6.57
C SER A 380 27.25 -18.71 7.98
N LYS A 381 26.76 -17.97 8.99
CA LYS A 381 26.70 -18.42 10.38
C LYS A 381 25.48 -19.32 10.61
N ARG A 382 25.61 -20.28 11.53
CA ARG A 382 24.51 -21.18 11.92
C ARG A 382 23.65 -20.63 13.05
N LEU A 383 24.18 -19.72 13.83
CA LEU A 383 23.54 -19.08 14.97
C LEU A 383 23.64 -17.58 14.84
N VAL A 384 22.62 -16.87 15.33
CA VAL A 384 22.61 -15.41 15.41
C VAL A 384 23.29 -15.02 16.71
N THR A 385 24.38 -14.24 16.65
CA THR A 385 25.13 -13.75 17.80
C THR A 385 24.71 -12.33 18.19
N GLN A 386 25.18 -11.84 19.33
CA GLN A 386 24.95 -10.46 19.78
C GLN A 386 25.43 -9.44 18.72
N HIS A 387 26.51 -9.75 18.02
CA HIS A 387 27.07 -8.88 16.98
C HIS A 387 26.11 -8.67 15.80
N GLU A 388 25.41 -9.71 15.32
CA GLU A 388 24.41 -9.58 14.26
C GLU A 388 23.21 -8.72 14.73
N PHE A 389 22.84 -8.80 16.00
CA PHE A 389 21.80 -7.92 16.56
C PHE A 389 22.24 -6.47 16.62
N GLU A 390 23.49 -6.19 17.00
CA GLU A 390 24.03 -4.81 17.00
C GLU A 390 24.08 -4.23 15.58
N ASP A 391 24.57 -5.01 14.60
CA ASP A 391 24.60 -4.57 13.21
C ASP A 391 23.19 -4.39 12.62
N ALA A 392 22.25 -5.28 12.97
CA ALA A 392 20.84 -5.14 12.57
C ALA A 392 20.20 -3.89 13.18
N LYS A 393 20.47 -3.61 14.47
CA LYS A 393 20.02 -2.40 15.16
C LYS A 393 20.52 -1.16 14.44
N ASP A 394 21.81 -1.13 14.13
CA ASP A 394 22.41 -0.02 13.39
C ASP A 394 21.75 0.17 12.03
N LYS A 395 21.54 -0.92 11.29
CA LYS A 395 20.88 -0.88 9.99
C LYS A 395 19.45 -0.36 10.07
N VAL A 396 18.69 -0.78 11.09
CA VAL A 396 17.28 -0.36 11.27
C VAL A 396 17.19 1.10 11.73
N MET A 397 18.05 1.53 12.66
CA MET A 397 18.02 2.89 13.21
C MET A 397 18.66 3.94 12.30
N MET A 398 19.79 3.60 11.66
CA MET A 398 20.63 4.54 10.92
C MET A 398 20.63 4.31 9.41
N GLY A 399 20.05 3.21 8.94
CA GLY A 399 20.10 2.82 7.55
C GLY A 399 21.32 1.97 7.16
N ALA A 400 21.36 1.55 5.91
CA ALA A 400 22.46 0.74 5.39
C ALA A 400 23.76 1.56 5.26
N GLU A 401 24.90 0.89 5.48
CA GLU A 401 26.22 1.47 5.21
C GLU A 401 26.39 1.82 3.73
N ARG A 402 26.90 3.01 3.49
CA ARG A 402 27.18 3.52 2.13
C ARG A 402 28.64 3.25 1.73
N ARG A 403 28.99 1.99 1.55
CA ARG A 403 30.35 1.55 1.21
C ARG A 403 30.86 2.05 -0.15
N SER A 404 29.95 2.50 -1.01
CA SER A 404 30.29 3.07 -2.32
C SER A 404 30.64 4.57 -2.28
N MET A 405 30.41 5.23 -1.14
CA MET A 405 30.66 6.64 -0.99
C MET A 405 32.15 6.85 -0.65
N ALA A 406 32.93 7.25 -1.67
CA ALA A 406 34.33 7.59 -1.45
C ALA A 406 34.43 8.97 -0.77
N MET A 407 35.05 9.02 0.39
CA MET A 407 35.39 10.25 1.11
C MET A 407 36.88 10.58 0.88
N THR A 408 37.20 11.85 0.80
CA THR A 408 38.60 12.30 0.82
C THR A 408 39.17 12.12 2.23
N GLU A 409 40.48 12.04 2.38
CA GLU A 409 41.11 12.00 3.71
C GLU A 409 40.80 13.25 4.53
N GLU A 410 40.64 14.40 3.86
CA GLU A 410 40.24 15.64 4.52
C GLU A 410 38.81 15.56 5.06
N GLU A 411 37.86 15.08 4.26
CA GLU A 411 36.46 14.87 4.68
C GLU A 411 36.36 13.85 5.81
N LYS A 412 37.14 12.77 5.74
CA LYS A 412 37.19 11.74 6.79
C LYS A 412 37.72 12.33 8.11
N THR A 413 38.80 13.13 8.02
CA THR A 413 39.37 13.81 9.19
C THR A 413 38.37 14.79 9.80
N LEU A 414 37.73 15.60 8.95
CA LEU A 414 36.76 16.58 9.40
C LEU A 414 35.56 15.91 10.09
N THR A 415 35.04 14.82 9.49
CA THR A 415 33.96 14.01 10.09
C THR A 415 34.38 13.42 11.43
N ALA A 416 35.62 12.93 11.57
CA ALA A 416 36.12 12.38 12.82
C ALA A 416 36.17 13.42 13.96
N TYR A 417 36.57 14.64 13.65
CA TYR A 417 36.54 15.74 14.62
C TYR A 417 35.12 16.21 14.93
N HIS A 418 34.22 16.24 13.94
CA HIS A 418 32.83 16.58 14.14
C HIS A 418 32.14 15.59 15.09
N GLU A 419 32.24 14.29 14.82
CA GLU A 419 31.66 13.25 15.67
C GLU A 419 32.39 13.17 17.03
N GLY A 420 33.72 13.40 17.03
CA GLY A 420 34.50 13.53 18.25
C GLY A 420 33.99 14.65 19.14
N GLY A 421 33.63 15.80 18.57
CA GLY A 421 33.05 16.94 19.27
C GLY A 421 31.72 16.61 19.96
N HIS A 422 30.80 15.95 19.23
CA HIS A 422 29.55 15.47 19.82
C HIS A 422 29.79 14.48 20.97
N ALA A 423 30.70 13.53 20.78
CA ALA A 423 31.03 12.53 21.80
C ALA A 423 31.67 13.17 23.05
N LEU A 424 32.62 14.08 22.87
CA LEU A 424 33.31 14.75 23.96
C LEU A 424 32.35 15.60 24.78
N VAL A 425 31.52 16.43 24.13
CA VAL A 425 30.52 17.25 24.82
C VAL A 425 29.52 16.37 25.58
N ALA A 426 29.07 15.27 24.98
CA ALA A 426 28.14 14.33 25.63
C ALA A 426 28.77 13.68 26.89
N LEU A 427 30.07 13.38 26.88
CA LEU A 427 30.76 12.79 28.03
C LEU A 427 30.92 13.78 29.21
N HIS A 428 31.05 15.07 28.90
CA HIS A 428 31.24 16.12 29.90
C HIS A 428 29.95 16.81 30.37
N GLN A 429 28.81 16.51 29.74
CA GLN A 429 27.50 17.00 30.18
C GLN A 429 26.82 16.00 31.12
N PRO A 430 26.70 16.29 32.42
CA PRO A 430 26.16 15.35 33.41
C PRO A 430 24.71 14.94 33.16
N ALA A 431 23.93 15.80 32.49
CA ALA A 431 22.54 15.56 32.17
C ALA A 431 22.35 14.89 30.80
N SER A 432 23.44 14.65 30.04
CA SER A 432 23.37 13.96 28.75
C SER A 432 23.16 12.45 28.91
N ASP A 433 22.49 11.81 27.92
CA ASP A 433 22.48 10.36 27.86
C ASP A 433 23.89 9.82 27.57
N PRO A 434 24.23 8.63 28.09
CA PRO A 434 25.52 8.00 27.83
C PRO A 434 25.75 7.79 26.32
N VAL A 435 26.97 8.04 25.88
CA VAL A 435 27.41 7.68 24.52
C VAL A 435 27.42 6.17 24.40
N HIS A 436 26.66 5.66 23.45
CA HIS A 436 26.63 4.23 23.11
C HIS A 436 27.74 3.90 22.11
N LYS A 437 27.79 4.66 21.02
CA LYS A 437 28.84 4.56 20.01
C LYS A 437 29.02 5.86 19.23
N ALA A 438 30.19 6.03 18.65
CA ALA A 438 30.51 7.04 17.63
C ALA A 438 31.06 6.35 16.39
N THR A 439 30.70 6.79 15.20
CA THR A 439 31.16 6.21 13.94
C THR A 439 31.31 7.27 12.85
N ILE A 440 32.33 7.08 12.01
CA ILE A 440 32.56 7.88 10.79
C ILE A 440 32.22 7.11 9.52
N ILE A 441 31.60 5.93 9.65
CA ILE A 441 31.12 5.17 8.51
C ILE A 441 29.83 5.82 8.00
N PRO A 442 29.78 6.26 6.73
CA PRO A 442 28.58 6.90 6.19
C PRO A 442 27.37 5.96 6.17
N ARG A 443 26.23 6.44 6.73
CA ARG A 443 24.96 5.72 6.74
C ARG A 443 23.81 6.64 6.35
N GLY A 444 22.92 6.17 5.49
CA GLY A 444 21.79 6.97 5.04
C GLY A 444 22.22 8.31 4.43
N ARG A 445 21.92 9.43 5.10
CA ARG A 445 22.32 10.79 4.69
C ARG A 445 23.46 11.36 5.54
N ALA A 446 23.83 10.70 6.63
CA ALA A 446 24.88 11.16 7.53
C ALA A 446 26.25 10.62 7.10
N LEU A 447 27.28 11.44 7.23
CA LEU A 447 28.68 11.06 6.99
C LEU A 447 29.28 10.34 8.20
N GLY A 448 28.83 10.69 9.40
CA GLY A 448 29.13 10.05 10.67
C GLY A 448 27.94 10.17 11.62
N MET A 449 28.07 9.66 12.83
CA MET A 449 27.03 9.75 13.85
C MET A 449 27.56 9.40 15.24
N VAL A 450 27.08 10.13 16.25
CA VAL A 450 27.19 9.75 17.66
C VAL A 450 25.81 9.29 18.15
N MET A 451 25.72 8.03 18.55
CA MET A 451 24.52 7.46 19.15
C MET A 451 24.61 7.55 20.67
N ARG A 452 23.63 8.18 21.29
CA ARG A 452 23.42 8.21 22.73
C ARG A 452 22.19 7.39 23.07
N LEU A 453 22.24 6.57 24.10
CA LEU A 453 21.13 5.74 24.53
C LEU A 453 20.83 6.00 26.02
N PRO A 454 19.58 6.29 26.38
CA PRO A 454 19.18 6.44 27.75
C PRO A 454 19.30 5.12 28.53
N GLU A 455 19.66 5.16 29.79
CA GLU A 455 19.71 3.98 30.66
C GLU A 455 18.32 3.38 30.93
N ARG A 456 17.28 4.22 30.83
CA ARG A 456 15.87 3.88 31.03
C ARG A 456 15.00 4.70 30.09
N ASP A 457 13.78 4.20 29.80
CA ASP A 457 12.81 5.00 29.07
C ASP A 457 12.45 6.28 29.86
N GLN A 458 12.56 7.43 29.19
CA GLN A 458 12.27 8.74 29.77
C GLN A 458 10.91 9.21 29.27
N LEU A 459 9.99 9.40 30.21
CA LEU A 459 8.64 9.93 29.90
C LEU A 459 8.61 11.46 29.93
N SER A 460 9.57 12.08 30.59
CA SER A 460 9.70 13.54 30.69
C SER A 460 11.18 13.96 30.66
N HIS A 461 11.44 15.11 30.10
CA HIS A 461 12.78 15.69 30.02
C HIS A 461 12.90 16.90 30.92
N THR A 462 13.95 16.94 31.74
CA THR A 462 14.24 18.10 32.57
C THR A 462 14.85 19.23 31.72
N ARG A 463 14.73 20.49 32.19
CA ARG A 463 15.36 21.65 31.55
C ARG A 463 16.88 21.47 31.39
N ALA A 464 17.54 20.88 32.39
CA ALA A 464 18.96 20.58 32.33
C ALA A 464 19.30 19.59 31.21
N LYS A 465 18.47 18.55 31.03
CA LYS A 465 18.64 17.56 29.96
C LYS A 465 18.50 18.19 28.57
N LEU A 466 17.48 19.02 28.37
CA LEU A 466 17.24 19.69 27.09
C LEU A 466 18.38 20.68 26.76
N LYS A 467 18.89 21.44 27.74
CA LYS A 467 20.06 22.30 27.55
C LYS A 467 21.31 21.49 27.20
N ALA A 468 21.52 20.34 27.87
CA ALA A 468 22.64 19.46 27.55
C ALA A 468 22.53 18.91 26.11
N ASP A 469 21.32 18.56 25.67
CA ASP A 469 21.09 18.08 24.29
C ASP A 469 21.35 19.17 23.26
N VAL A 470 21.01 20.45 23.55
CA VAL A 470 21.38 21.59 22.68
C VAL A 470 22.90 21.75 22.61
N ALA A 471 23.60 21.67 23.77
CA ALA A 471 25.06 21.78 23.80
C ALA A 471 25.74 20.63 23.02
N VAL A 472 25.27 19.40 23.20
CA VAL A 472 25.78 18.24 22.43
C VAL A 472 25.55 18.41 20.94
N ALA A 473 24.37 18.90 20.51
CA ALA A 473 24.09 19.16 19.09
C ALA A 473 25.06 20.20 18.49
N MET A 474 25.50 21.18 19.27
CA MET A 474 26.50 22.17 18.82
C MET A 474 27.95 21.66 18.84
N GLY A 475 28.19 20.50 19.48
CA GLY A 475 29.54 19.94 19.66
C GLY A 475 30.32 19.72 18.39
N GLY A 476 29.67 19.15 17.35
CA GLY A 476 30.32 18.92 16.06
C GLY A 476 30.74 20.20 15.35
N ARG A 477 29.83 21.19 15.28
CA ARG A 477 30.11 22.50 14.69
C ARG A 477 31.25 23.22 15.39
N VAL A 478 31.25 23.21 16.73
CA VAL A 478 32.29 23.86 17.53
C VAL A 478 33.64 23.17 17.38
N ALA A 479 33.66 21.83 17.30
CA ALA A 479 34.91 21.09 17.06
C ALA A 479 35.52 21.44 15.69
N GLU A 480 34.73 21.56 14.64
CA GLU A 480 35.19 22.03 13.33
C GLU A 480 35.82 23.44 13.45
N GLU A 481 35.15 24.35 14.11
CA GLU A 481 35.59 25.75 14.26
C GLU A 481 36.89 25.90 15.07
N VAL A 482 37.00 25.19 16.19
CA VAL A 482 38.17 25.26 17.08
C VAL A 482 39.41 24.63 16.43
N VAL A 483 39.25 23.53 15.71
CA VAL A 483 40.39 22.78 15.14
C VAL A 483 40.81 23.30 13.77
N PHE A 484 39.84 23.59 12.88
CA PHE A 484 40.14 23.97 11.50
C PHE A 484 39.97 25.47 11.21
N GLY A 485 39.39 26.23 12.14
CA GLY A 485 39.06 27.63 11.96
C GLY A 485 37.71 27.88 11.28
N TYR A 486 37.20 29.10 11.49
CA TYR A 486 35.86 29.50 11.04
C TYR A 486 35.61 29.31 9.55
N ASP A 487 36.61 29.60 8.70
CA ASP A 487 36.48 29.53 7.25
C ASP A 487 36.39 28.10 6.70
N LYS A 488 36.73 27.08 7.47
CA LYS A 488 36.69 25.66 7.09
C LYS A 488 35.51 24.91 7.67
N VAL A 489 34.61 25.60 8.32
CA VAL A 489 33.38 24.98 8.84
C VAL A 489 32.47 24.57 7.70
N THR A 490 31.88 23.38 7.81
CA THR A 490 31.08 22.79 6.77
C THR A 490 29.58 22.93 6.98
N SER A 491 28.82 22.68 5.93
CA SER A 491 27.36 22.55 6.00
C SER A 491 26.88 21.25 6.66
N GLY A 492 27.80 20.37 7.09
CA GLY A 492 27.52 19.10 7.75
C GLY A 492 26.67 19.27 9.02
N ALA A 493 26.96 20.31 9.80
CA ALA A 493 26.21 20.64 11.01
C ALA A 493 24.77 21.16 10.78
N SER A 494 24.25 21.21 9.55
CA SER A 494 22.92 21.79 9.27
C SER A 494 21.78 21.05 9.98
N SER A 495 21.89 19.73 10.15
CA SER A 495 20.91 18.91 10.88
C SER A 495 20.94 19.21 12.37
N ASP A 496 22.14 19.39 12.95
CA ASP A 496 22.35 19.61 14.35
C ASP A 496 21.88 21.01 14.77
N ILE A 497 22.15 22.01 13.94
CA ILE A 497 21.64 23.38 14.12
C ILE A 497 20.11 23.39 14.09
N LYS A 498 19.48 22.66 13.12
CA LYS A 498 18.03 22.57 13.08
C LYS A 498 17.46 21.88 14.31
N MET A 499 18.06 20.78 14.75
CA MET A 499 17.64 20.05 15.94
C MET A 499 17.75 20.92 17.19
N ALA A 500 18.89 21.60 17.40
CA ALA A 500 19.11 22.50 18.52
C ALA A 500 18.08 23.65 18.52
N THR A 501 17.83 24.26 17.35
CA THR A 501 16.84 25.34 17.22
C THR A 501 15.43 24.87 17.52
N GLN A 502 15.03 23.70 17.03
CA GLN A 502 13.70 23.10 17.29
C GLN A 502 13.54 22.80 18.79
N LEU A 503 14.58 22.27 19.42
CA LEU A 503 14.57 21.94 20.84
C LEU A 503 14.46 23.22 21.70
N ALA A 504 15.25 24.25 21.39
CA ALA A 504 15.18 25.56 22.05
C ALA A 504 13.78 26.19 21.85
N ARG A 505 13.23 26.13 20.63
CA ARG A 505 11.87 26.61 20.36
C ARG A 505 10.82 25.87 21.19
N ALA A 506 10.88 24.55 21.27
CA ALA A 506 9.95 23.75 22.09
C ALA A 506 10.07 24.10 23.57
N MET A 507 11.31 24.32 24.09
CA MET A 507 11.54 24.77 25.46
C MET A 507 10.87 26.10 25.77
N VAL A 508 10.89 27.04 24.82
CA VAL A 508 10.32 28.38 24.99
C VAL A 508 8.81 28.38 24.78
N THR A 509 8.33 27.76 23.67
CA THR A 509 6.94 27.93 23.24
C THR A 509 5.99 26.84 23.73
N GLN A 510 6.48 25.63 24.04
CA GLN A 510 5.62 24.51 24.43
C GLN A 510 5.78 24.13 25.90
N PHE A 511 7.01 24.12 26.41
CA PHE A 511 7.30 23.61 27.75
C PHE A 511 7.35 24.71 28.83
N GLY A 512 7.25 26.00 28.45
CA GLY A 512 7.28 27.13 29.39
C GLY A 512 8.58 27.20 30.20
N MET A 513 9.72 26.85 29.57
CA MET A 513 11.03 26.76 30.24
C MET A 513 11.88 28.02 30.05
N SER A 514 11.30 29.14 29.59
CA SER A 514 11.97 30.45 29.56
C SER A 514 11.75 31.21 30.84
N ASP A 515 12.82 31.82 31.36
CA ASP A 515 12.74 32.65 32.56
C ASP A 515 12.08 34.02 32.27
N LYS A 516 12.19 34.55 31.03
CA LYS A 516 11.58 35.81 30.63
C LYS A 516 10.09 35.67 30.26
N LEU A 517 9.73 34.61 29.57
CA LEU A 517 8.38 34.38 29.06
C LEU A 517 7.49 33.63 30.05
N GLY A 518 8.07 32.98 31.07
CA GLY A 518 7.35 32.24 32.09
C GLY A 518 6.75 30.92 31.60
N PRO A 519 5.93 30.25 32.43
CA PRO A 519 5.31 28.94 32.12
C PRO A 519 4.03 29.14 31.30
N LEU A 520 4.17 29.68 30.11
CA LEU A 520 3.08 29.88 29.14
C LEU A 520 3.36 29.12 27.86
N ALA A 521 2.29 28.62 27.22
CA ALA A 521 2.37 28.02 25.89
C ALA A 521 2.12 29.11 24.83
N TYR A 522 3.08 29.30 23.95
CA TYR A 522 3.02 30.24 22.83
C TYR A 522 2.95 29.46 21.54
N GLY A 523 1.72 29.26 21.02
CA GLY A 523 1.52 28.61 19.74
C GLY A 523 1.12 27.13 19.84
N ASP A 524 -0.12 26.89 20.24
CA ASP A 524 -0.84 25.73 19.78
C ASP A 524 -1.21 25.99 18.32
N ASN A 525 -0.42 25.49 17.41
CA ASN A 525 -0.85 25.27 16.06
C ASN A 525 -1.85 24.10 16.10
N GLU A 526 -3.10 24.38 16.42
CA GLU A 526 -4.19 23.51 16.01
C GLU A 526 -4.18 23.56 14.48
N GLU A 527 -3.55 22.58 13.85
CA GLU A 527 -3.75 22.28 12.44
C GLU A 527 -5.19 21.78 12.25
N GLU A 528 -6.16 22.69 12.32
CA GLU A 528 -7.46 22.42 11.72
C GLU A 528 -7.24 22.31 10.21
N VAL A 529 -7.20 21.07 9.71
CA VAL A 529 -7.19 20.78 8.29
C VAL A 529 -8.57 21.13 7.72
N PHE A 530 -8.77 22.38 7.36
CA PHE A 530 -9.96 22.82 6.65
C PHE A 530 -9.69 22.78 5.15
N LEU A 531 -10.46 21.96 4.42
CA LEU A 531 -10.43 21.85 2.95
C LEU A 531 -9.09 21.40 2.33
N GLY A 532 -8.33 20.53 3.02
CA GLY A 532 -7.06 20.04 2.46
C GLY A 532 -5.94 21.08 2.44
N HIS A 533 -6.19 22.28 2.92
CA HIS A 533 -5.18 23.26 3.27
C HIS A 533 -5.13 23.36 4.79
N SER A 534 -3.94 23.14 5.35
CA SER A 534 -3.67 23.51 6.74
C SER A 534 -3.81 25.04 6.84
N ILE A 535 -4.97 25.51 7.27
CA ILE A 535 -5.09 26.88 7.73
C ILE A 535 -4.47 26.86 9.13
N ALA A 536 -3.15 27.04 9.17
CA ALA A 536 -2.51 27.38 10.42
C ALA A 536 -3.20 28.65 10.93
N ARG A 537 -4.06 28.54 11.92
CA ARG A 537 -4.42 29.65 12.77
C ARG A 537 -3.15 29.95 13.56
N GLN A 538 -2.26 30.76 12.98
CA GLN A 538 -1.23 31.43 13.74
C GLN A 538 -1.99 32.24 14.80
N GLN A 539 -1.93 31.84 16.06
CA GLN A 539 -2.18 32.76 17.14
C GLN A 539 -1.27 33.95 16.87
N GLN A 540 -1.87 35.09 16.52
CA GLN A 540 -1.09 36.30 16.30
C GLN A 540 -0.56 36.74 17.67
N LEU A 541 0.64 36.28 17.99
CA LEU A 541 1.43 36.84 19.07
C LEU A 541 1.67 38.29 18.70
N SER A 542 1.68 39.17 19.70
CA SER A 542 2.11 40.54 19.45
C SER A 542 3.55 40.52 18.93
N ASP A 543 3.93 41.48 18.09
CA ASP A 543 5.29 41.58 17.54
C ASP A 543 6.35 41.63 18.66
N GLU A 544 6.00 42.24 19.79
CA GLU A 544 6.87 42.30 20.99
C GLU A 544 7.07 40.91 21.60
N THR A 545 6.00 40.11 21.74
CA THR A 545 6.09 38.73 22.26
C THR A 545 6.87 37.84 21.30
N GLN A 546 6.66 37.99 19.99
CA GLN A 546 7.40 37.25 19.00
C GLN A 546 8.91 37.57 19.06
N SER A 547 9.27 38.84 19.19
CA SER A 547 10.66 39.25 19.38
C SER A 547 11.28 38.64 20.63
N MET A 548 10.55 38.64 21.77
CA MET A 548 11.03 38.01 23.00
C MET A 548 11.19 36.48 22.86
N VAL A 549 10.30 35.81 22.10
CA VAL A 549 10.43 34.36 21.80
C VAL A 549 11.70 34.11 21.00
N ASP A 550 11.95 34.89 19.96
CA ASP A 550 13.13 34.74 19.10
C ASP A 550 14.43 35.05 19.88
N GLU A 551 14.46 36.08 20.75
CA GLU A 551 15.57 36.39 21.64
C GLU A 551 15.88 35.24 22.60
N GLU A 552 14.87 34.63 23.22
CA GLU A 552 15.06 33.52 24.15
C GLU A 552 15.53 32.24 23.45
N ILE A 553 15.02 31.95 22.21
CA ILE A 553 15.52 30.85 21.41
C ILE A 553 17.01 31.05 21.10
N HIS A 554 17.37 32.25 20.62
CA HIS A 554 18.76 32.61 20.33
C HIS A 554 19.65 32.45 21.57
N ARG A 555 19.23 32.98 22.73
CA ARG A 555 19.96 32.85 23.99
C ARG A 555 20.20 31.39 24.39
N ILE A 556 19.21 30.51 24.29
CA ILE A 556 19.35 29.08 24.65
C ILE A 556 20.32 28.37 23.71
N VAL A 557 20.25 28.67 22.41
CA VAL A 557 21.18 28.10 21.42
C VAL A 557 22.61 28.61 21.66
N ASP A 558 22.78 29.90 21.92
CA ASP A 558 24.08 30.48 22.21
C ASP A 558 24.68 29.94 23.52
N GLU A 559 23.88 29.81 24.59
CA GLU A 559 24.32 29.15 25.83
C GLU A 559 24.84 27.73 25.57
N GLY A 560 24.13 26.97 24.71
CA GLY A 560 24.55 25.62 24.30
C GLY A 560 25.85 25.63 23.50
N PHE A 561 25.98 26.57 22.55
CA PHE A 561 27.17 26.76 21.72
C PHE A 561 28.40 27.14 22.54
N GLU A 562 28.28 28.14 23.42
CA GLU A 562 29.38 28.56 24.29
C GLU A 562 29.73 27.49 25.34
N GLY A 563 28.71 26.74 25.83
CA GLY A 563 28.92 25.58 26.69
C GLY A 563 29.75 24.49 26.02
N ALA A 564 29.41 24.16 24.76
CA ALA A 564 30.17 23.22 23.95
C ALA A 564 31.60 23.73 23.66
N ARG A 565 31.75 25.02 23.32
CA ARG A 565 33.05 25.66 23.06
C ARG A 565 33.96 25.58 24.28
N LYS A 566 33.45 25.87 25.45
CA LYS A 566 34.21 25.78 26.70
C LYS A 566 34.72 24.36 26.93
N ILE A 567 33.82 23.35 26.85
CA ILE A 567 34.18 21.93 27.04
C ILE A 567 35.26 21.50 26.05
N ILE A 568 35.10 21.82 24.77
CA ILE A 568 36.05 21.43 23.73
C ILE A 568 37.40 22.12 23.90
N SER A 569 37.40 23.41 24.21
CA SER A 569 38.65 24.17 24.42
C SER A 569 39.42 23.71 25.65
N GLU A 570 38.74 23.35 26.75
CA GLU A 570 39.34 22.83 27.97
C GLU A 570 39.87 21.39 27.81
N ASN A 571 39.33 20.61 26.88
CA ASN A 571 39.66 19.20 26.69
C ASN A 571 40.10 18.90 25.24
N LEU A 572 40.91 19.78 24.65
CA LEU A 572 41.29 19.66 23.22
C LEU A 572 42.14 18.41 22.95
N ASP A 573 42.99 17.99 23.87
CA ASP A 573 43.79 16.77 23.76
C ASP A 573 42.90 15.51 23.75
N ASP A 574 41.83 15.51 24.50
CA ASP A 574 40.82 14.44 24.50
C ASP A 574 40.08 14.37 23.16
N LEU A 575 39.73 15.54 22.60
CA LEU A 575 39.14 15.61 21.25
C LEU A 575 40.08 15.00 20.19
N HIS A 576 41.37 15.37 20.22
CA HIS A 576 42.38 14.81 19.33
C HIS A 576 42.52 13.28 19.49
N THR A 577 42.40 12.78 20.72
CA THR A 577 42.48 11.36 21.03
C THR A 577 41.27 10.60 20.50
N ILE A 578 40.06 11.14 20.69
CA ILE A 578 38.81 10.54 20.12
C ILE A 578 38.85 10.57 18.60
N ALA A 579 39.21 11.70 17.97
CA ALA A 579 39.28 11.85 16.53
C ALA A 579 40.29 10.86 15.90
N ARG A 580 41.49 10.71 16.49
CA ARG A 580 42.47 9.71 16.04
C ARG A 580 41.95 8.29 16.18
N GLY A 581 41.27 7.97 17.29
CA GLY A 581 40.62 6.67 17.47
C GLY A 581 39.54 6.42 16.42
N LEU A 582 38.72 7.41 16.08
CA LEU A 582 37.71 7.28 15.01
C LEU A 582 38.35 7.12 13.63
N LEU A 583 39.47 7.78 13.36
CA LEU A 583 40.20 7.60 12.10
C LEU A 583 40.84 6.19 11.96
N GLU A 584 41.30 5.61 13.08
CA GLU A 584 41.94 4.30 13.11
C GLU A 584 40.92 3.16 13.12
N TYR A 585 39.89 3.24 13.97
CA TYR A 585 38.94 2.15 14.22
C TYR A 585 37.58 2.35 13.50
N GLU A 586 37.34 3.50 12.91
CA GLU A 586 36.11 3.93 12.18
C GLU A 586 34.84 3.95 13.04
N THR A 587 34.76 3.14 14.08
CA THR A 587 33.67 3.06 15.04
C THR A 587 34.21 2.79 16.42
N LEU A 588 33.76 3.52 17.40
CA LEU A 588 34.12 3.36 18.82
C LEU A 588 32.84 3.23 19.65
N SER A 589 32.78 2.24 20.53
CA SER A 589 31.76 2.18 21.59
C SER A 589 32.03 3.23 22.68
N GLY A 590 30.99 3.59 23.45
CA GLY A 590 31.15 4.54 24.55
C GLY A 590 32.16 4.09 25.61
N GLN A 591 32.36 2.78 25.80
CA GLN A 591 33.37 2.23 26.69
C GLN A 591 34.78 2.36 26.08
N GLU A 592 34.95 2.04 24.81
CA GLU A 592 36.23 2.20 24.10
C GLU A 592 36.67 3.67 24.05
N ILE A 593 35.74 4.63 23.92
CA ILE A 593 36.06 6.07 24.01
C ILE A 593 36.62 6.40 25.39
N LYS A 594 35.99 5.94 26.47
CA LYS A 594 36.46 6.16 27.84
C LYS A 594 37.83 5.50 28.10
N ASP A 595 38.02 4.29 27.54
CA ASP A 595 39.29 3.57 27.68
C ASP A 595 40.42 4.25 26.91
N LEU A 596 40.16 4.78 25.70
CA LEU A 596 41.11 5.60 24.94
C LEU A 596 41.52 6.85 25.69
N LEU A 597 40.58 7.57 26.31
CA LEU A 597 40.86 8.76 27.13
C LEU A 597 41.72 8.42 28.39
N ASN A 598 41.62 7.18 28.87
CA ASN A 598 42.48 6.69 29.95
C ASN A 598 43.79 6.03 29.45
N GLY A 599 44.13 6.23 28.17
CA GLY A 599 45.38 5.69 27.57
C GLY A 599 45.35 4.19 27.27
N LYS A 600 44.19 3.56 27.27
CA LYS A 600 44.03 2.12 26.96
C LYS A 600 43.50 1.97 25.55
N PRO A 601 44.24 1.34 24.61
CA PRO A 601 43.73 1.08 23.27
C PRO A 601 42.58 0.07 23.29
N PRO A 602 41.61 0.17 22.36
CA PRO A 602 40.53 -0.80 22.22
C PRO A 602 41.07 -2.21 21.98
N VAL A 603 40.64 -3.17 22.81
CA VAL A 603 40.95 -4.59 22.59
C VAL A 603 39.85 -5.19 21.72
N ARG A 604 40.16 -5.45 20.46
CA ARG A 604 39.25 -6.12 19.53
C ARG A 604 39.79 -7.51 19.22
N ASP A 605 39.11 -8.52 19.71
CA ASP A 605 39.32 -9.91 19.23
C ASP A 605 38.80 -9.98 17.78
N PHE A 606 39.70 -9.75 16.82
CA PHE A 606 39.42 -10.14 15.45
C PHE A 606 39.43 -11.68 15.42
N PRO A 607 38.35 -12.35 15.03
CA PRO A 607 38.45 -13.75 14.70
C PRO A 607 39.52 -13.86 13.61
N ALA A 608 40.55 -14.69 13.83
CA ALA A 608 41.60 -14.92 12.87
C ALA A 608 40.96 -15.48 11.59
N ASP A 609 40.72 -14.64 10.63
CA ASP A 609 40.38 -15.03 9.27
C ASP A 609 41.69 -15.47 8.63
N ASP A 610 41.81 -16.79 8.40
CA ASP A 610 42.92 -17.40 7.67
C ASP A 610 42.92 -16.96 6.21
N THR A 611 43.27 -15.72 5.96
CA THR A 611 43.69 -15.26 4.63
C THR A 611 44.62 -14.05 4.74
N GLU A 612 45.89 -14.35 4.47
CA GLU A 612 46.97 -13.51 3.92
C GLU A 612 47.02 -11.99 4.27
N LYS A 613 48.08 -11.69 5.05
CA LYS A 613 48.91 -10.45 5.00
C LYS A 613 48.39 -9.29 4.15
N GLY A 614 47.40 -8.63 4.62
CA GLY A 614 46.99 -7.29 4.21
C GLY A 614 46.52 -6.57 5.46
N GLY A 615 47.13 -5.42 5.82
CA GLY A 615 46.70 -4.60 6.96
C GLY A 615 45.22 -4.27 6.89
N PRO A 616 44.57 -3.79 7.97
CA PRO A 616 43.15 -3.58 8.06
C PRO A 616 42.69 -2.71 6.87
N GLN A 617 41.85 -3.29 6.01
CA GLN A 617 41.24 -2.53 4.92
C GLN A 617 40.15 -1.66 5.52
N SER A 618 40.33 -0.34 5.43
CA SER A 618 39.33 0.63 5.84
C SER A 618 37.98 0.34 5.17
N ALA A 619 36.90 0.29 5.96
CA ALA A 619 35.54 0.14 5.45
C ALA A 619 35.04 1.44 4.78
N VAL A 620 35.74 2.56 5.03
CA VAL A 620 35.44 3.86 4.38
C VAL A 620 36.20 3.95 3.07
N PRO A 621 35.52 4.04 1.92
CA PRO A 621 36.20 4.24 0.63
C PRO A 621 36.89 5.59 0.56
N VAL A 622 38.18 5.62 0.19
CA VAL A 622 38.96 6.84 0.03
C VAL A 622 39.05 7.21 -1.46
N ALA A 623 38.66 8.43 -1.80
CA ALA A 623 38.83 8.97 -3.15
C ALA A 623 40.31 9.32 -3.39
N GLY A 624 40.95 8.69 -4.36
CA GLY A 624 42.29 9.08 -4.80
C GLY A 624 43.40 8.02 -4.75
N ARG A 625 43.12 6.78 -4.32
CA ARG A 625 44.07 5.68 -4.55
C ARG A 625 43.99 5.25 -6.05
N ALA A 626 44.71 5.97 -6.92
CA ALA A 626 44.97 5.47 -8.25
C ALA A 626 45.72 4.15 -8.14
N LYS A 627 45.18 3.06 -8.67
CA LYS A 627 45.92 1.80 -8.85
C LYS A 627 47.16 2.13 -9.69
N LYS A 628 48.35 1.93 -9.10
CA LYS A 628 49.62 1.99 -9.81
C LYS A 628 49.52 1.03 -11.01
N PRO A 629 49.77 1.49 -12.24
CA PRO A 629 49.73 0.59 -13.40
C PRO A 629 50.75 -0.51 -13.18
N PRO A 630 50.51 -1.75 -13.62
CA PRO A 630 51.47 -2.84 -13.55
C PRO A 630 52.73 -2.43 -14.32
N ALA A 631 53.88 -2.67 -13.71
CA ALA A 631 55.17 -2.45 -14.37
C ALA A 631 55.21 -3.26 -15.69
N PRO A 632 55.78 -2.71 -16.79
CA PRO A 632 55.88 -3.46 -18.03
C PRO A 632 56.77 -4.68 -17.80
N ASP A 633 56.28 -5.86 -18.18
CA ASP A 633 57.04 -7.11 -18.22
C ASP A 633 58.29 -6.89 -19.09
N ALA A 634 59.44 -7.02 -18.45
CA ALA A 634 60.71 -7.12 -19.17
C ALA A 634 60.74 -8.49 -19.86
N GLY A 635 60.25 -8.50 -21.11
CA GLY A 635 60.36 -9.67 -21.98
C GLY A 635 61.82 -10.06 -22.21
N GLY A 636 62.27 -11.10 -21.51
CA GLY A 636 63.51 -11.79 -21.82
C GLY A 636 63.41 -12.48 -23.19
N MET A 637 64.14 -11.99 -24.20
CA MET A 637 64.39 -12.74 -25.43
C MET A 637 65.31 -13.92 -25.07
N GLU A 638 64.84 -15.14 -25.19
CA GLU A 638 65.69 -16.31 -25.34
C GLU A 638 66.23 -16.40 -26.78
N PRO A 639 67.55 -16.66 -26.98
CA PRO A 639 68.09 -16.87 -28.31
C PRO A 639 67.79 -18.32 -28.77
N GLN A 640 67.23 -18.46 -29.98
CA GLN A 640 67.11 -19.76 -30.66
C GLN A 640 68.48 -20.22 -31.21
N PRO A 641 68.83 -21.53 -31.07
CA PRO A 641 70.01 -22.09 -31.75
C PRO A 641 69.72 -22.37 -33.21
N THR A 642 70.77 -22.19 -34.02
CA THR A 642 70.95 -22.40 -35.46
C THR A 642 70.39 -23.70 -36.00
#